data_3589aca5346b5a8e10c22d0660dcb75f
#
_entry.id   3589aca5346b5a8e10c22d0660dcb75f
#
_cell.length_a   1.000
_cell.length_b   1.000
_cell.length_c   1.000
_cell.angle_alpha   90.00
_cell.angle_beta   90.00
_cell.angle_gamma   90.00
#
_symmetry.space_group_name_H-M   'P 1'
#
loop_
_entity.id
_entity.type
_entity.pdbx_description
1 polymer ?
#
loop_
_entity_poly.entity_id
_entity_poly.type
_entity_poly.pdbx_seq_one_letter_code
_entity_poly.pdbx_strand_id
1 'polypeptide(L)'
;MTPTSWKRAGALALVLCAGTAFGDERLEARRHFRSGMSLIAQGKYDEGIAELQAAYDIKPHPNVHYNIARAYHDAGRMTEAVEYYRRYLSANPPDSGPVQATLANLEESLRVAEAAKQAEAPKPAEPGKKSGLPPMPAAPGAESARTLAVLVERLEKAIARAEALPATPTAPTAQQPASAPPKGNEAEGVATSTEDEGAVPYEERVVTASRRAQSALEAPNATSVITAEEIRLSGATTLPELLRRVPGAEVMMLGQGSANVSLRGFNQRIANKVLVLVDGRSEYQDFLGMTLWSSMPVELGDIERIEVIRGPGSTLYGANAMLGVINIITRAPGTGPRARFQAFAGNGNTAGGSFVSHGGTDGLRYRASAAYSQADKWSRDVADDRPDMVVTDRLKDIGLRSARANLATTYQLDSGARLGLSGGVNRYYTEIYPLGLLRNYYLDGGSAFVKADAELGPLKVKAFWNHLGVDAGPQYEPTGQRSLATRVTSNLFNGEALFSQGFTLLGEHQLNLGVEGRLKRVAWDYLGPLREEFHAAAFIQDEWRLARPLRVVASYRVDRHPLLNKGQPGLAHSPRVSALYQPFEGHAFRASAASAFREPTFLESYMGIRVPIPGVNGASALSVGNRALKPERMLAFELGYRGEAPELGMDWDVALYQNTVRDLIYLSAVRPVPAGEAWDAATGTYLLGRSIFENEAAIDIARGAEAGVTLAPVDGLSIRASTAFQRITNEGSEGLCGPCSQAPQLKLFGSISYRTRQGLELSMDAAWASSTVWVEREPAQDDPTRIESLANALPAYTVLNARVGYSPVKDKVSLALVGSNLGPTHAQHPFGNRIERRVLALLTVTP
;
A
#
# COMPACT_ATOMS: atom_id res chain seq x y z
N MET A 1 45.87 -2.55 -6.55
CA MET A 1 45.40 -1.65 -5.47
C MET A 1 45.44 -2.41 -4.16
N THR A 2 46.24 -1.97 -3.23
CA THR A 2 46.67 -2.71 -2.02
C THR A 2 45.61 -2.68 -0.91
N PRO A 3 45.55 -3.67 0.00
CA PRO A 3 44.48 -3.83 1.02
C PRO A 3 44.39 -2.74 2.10
N THR A 4 45.21 -1.70 2.04
CA THR A 4 45.30 -0.64 3.06
C THR A 4 44.26 0.49 2.88
N SER A 5 43.56 0.59 1.73
CA SER A 5 42.58 1.64 1.47
C SER A 5 41.19 1.38 2.09
N TRP A 6 40.87 0.11 2.37
CA TRP A 6 39.57 -0.27 2.96
C TRP A 6 39.48 -0.04 4.47
N LYS A 7 40.63 -0.11 5.19
CA LYS A 7 40.65 0.15 6.63
C LYS A 7 40.47 1.63 7.01
N ARG A 8 40.77 2.55 6.11
CA ARG A 8 40.56 4.00 6.35
C ARG A 8 39.15 4.46 6.03
N ALA A 9 38.45 3.81 5.09
CA ALA A 9 37.06 4.08 4.80
C ALA A 9 36.14 3.56 5.90
N GLY A 10 36.43 2.41 6.52
CA GLY A 10 35.70 1.86 7.66
C GLY A 10 35.85 2.66 8.95
N ALA A 11 36.99 3.28 9.17
CA ALA A 11 37.22 4.11 10.36
C ALA A 11 36.56 5.50 10.26
N LEU A 12 36.37 6.04 9.05
CA LEU A 12 35.70 7.31 8.87
C LEU A 12 34.16 7.20 9.02
N ALA A 13 33.62 5.99 8.75
CA ALA A 13 32.20 5.71 8.96
C ALA A 13 31.83 5.53 10.46
N LEU A 14 32.80 5.11 11.30
CA LEU A 14 32.60 4.90 12.74
C LEU A 14 32.76 6.15 13.60
N VAL A 15 33.45 7.19 13.12
CA VAL A 15 33.65 8.43 13.86
C VAL A 15 32.49 9.46 13.67
N LEU A 16 31.63 9.27 12.67
CA LEU A 16 30.44 10.10 12.45
C LEU A 16 29.20 9.65 13.27
N CYS A 17 29.30 8.59 14.07
CA CYS A 17 28.17 8.00 14.80
C CYS A 17 27.93 8.56 16.21
N ALA A 18 28.51 9.69 16.58
CA ALA A 18 28.33 10.29 17.92
C ALA A 18 27.29 11.42 17.98
N GLY A 19 26.34 11.44 17.04
CA GLY A 19 25.19 12.35 17.07
C GLY A 19 23.90 11.55 17.22
N THR A 20 23.04 11.91 18.17
CA THR A 20 21.74 11.27 18.41
C THR A 20 20.85 11.28 17.17
N ALA A 21 20.41 10.12 16.74
CA ALA A 21 19.78 9.81 15.46
C ALA A 21 18.26 9.49 15.61
N PHE A 22 17.47 9.68 14.56
CA PHE A 22 16.04 9.30 14.50
C PHE A 22 15.79 8.31 13.35
N GLY A 23 15.23 7.12 13.64
CA GLY A 23 14.89 6.04 12.71
C GLY A 23 13.47 6.13 12.14
N ASP A 24 12.92 4.99 11.73
CA ASP A 24 11.50 4.87 11.42
C ASP A 24 10.69 5.30 12.66
N GLU A 25 10.09 6.49 12.59
CA GLU A 25 9.36 7.12 13.72
C GLU A 25 8.33 6.18 14.34
N ARG A 26 7.71 5.33 13.52
CA ARG A 26 6.73 4.38 14.00
C ARG A 26 7.37 3.25 14.83
N LEU A 27 8.41 2.62 14.29
CA LEU A 27 9.12 1.52 14.99
C LEU A 27 9.82 2.03 16.23
N GLU A 28 10.43 3.21 16.15
CA GLU A 28 11.09 3.87 17.27
C GLU A 28 10.10 4.24 18.38
N ALA A 29 9.01 4.92 18.02
CA ALA A 29 7.96 5.26 18.98
C ALA A 29 7.31 4.01 19.58
N ARG A 30 7.12 2.94 18.80
CA ARG A 30 6.61 1.65 19.27
C ARG A 30 7.55 0.98 20.25
N ARG A 31 8.87 1.06 20.03
CA ARG A 31 9.87 0.53 20.96
C ARG A 31 9.77 1.24 22.31
N HIS A 32 9.82 2.58 22.32
CA HIS A 32 9.67 3.37 23.54
C HIS A 32 8.32 3.12 24.24
N PHE A 33 7.23 3.04 23.48
CA PHE A 33 5.92 2.74 24.05
C PHE A 33 5.87 1.37 24.75
N ARG A 34 6.40 0.31 24.11
CA ARG A 34 6.46 -1.04 24.70
C ARG A 34 7.38 -1.09 25.91
N SER A 35 8.56 -0.44 25.84
CA SER A 35 9.48 -0.30 26.98
C SER A 35 8.77 0.38 28.16
N GLY A 36 8.09 1.52 27.91
CA GLY A 36 7.35 2.25 28.91
C GLY A 36 6.25 1.42 29.57
N MET A 37 5.43 0.72 28.78
CA MET A 37 4.38 -0.17 29.30
C MET A 37 4.95 -1.32 30.12
N SER A 38 6.08 -1.89 29.73
CA SER A 38 6.77 -2.95 30.46
C SER A 38 7.30 -2.45 31.83
N LEU A 39 7.89 -1.26 31.88
CA LEU A 39 8.37 -0.62 33.10
C LEU A 39 7.22 -0.30 34.06
N ILE A 40 6.08 0.21 33.54
CA ILE A 40 4.87 0.47 34.33
C ILE A 40 4.34 -0.84 34.93
N ALA A 41 4.29 -1.92 34.17
CA ALA A 41 3.88 -3.24 34.66
C ALA A 41 4.81 -3.80 35.77
N GLN A 42 6.08 -3.36 35.83
CA GLN A 42 7.04 -3.68 36.88
C GLN A 42 6.95 -2.72 38.08
N GLY A 43 6.02 -1.75 38.08
CA GLY A 43 5.88 -0.72 39.13
C GLY A 43 6.90 0.42 39.05
N LYS A 44 7.69 0.50 37.96
CA LYS A 44 8.67 1.57 37.71
C LYS A 44 8.01 2.72 36.98
N TYR A 45 7.11 3.42 37.64
CA TYR A 45 6.23 4.39 36.98
C TYR A 45 6.98 5.56 36.35
N ASP A 46 7.96 6.17 37.05
CA ASP A 46 8.67 7.35 36.51
C ASP A 46 9.51 7.01 35.26
N GLU A 47 10.21 5.86 35.29
CA GLU A 47 10.96 5.37 34.13
C GLU A 47 10.02 5.04 32.96
N GLY A 48 8.88 4.40 33.23
CA GLY A 48 7.86 4.05 32.25
C GLY A 48 7.19 5.26 31.61
N ILE A 49 6.86 6.28 32.40
CA ILE A 49 6.29 7.54 31.93
C ILE A 49 7.29 8.29 31.03
N ALA A 50 8.59 8.29 31.39
CA ALA A 50 9.63 8.90 30.56
C ALA A 50 9.73 8.24 29.19
N GLU A 51 9.66 6.92 29.14
CA GLU A 51 9.63 6.17 27.87
C GLU A 51 8.36 6.45 27.06
N LEU A 52 7.18 6.51 27.68
CA LEU A 52 5.94 6.89 27.00
C LEU A 52 6.00 8.31 26.46
N GLN A 53 6.59 9.25 27.20
CA GLN A 53 6.79 10.61 26.73
C GLN A 53 7.74 10.66 25.54
N ALA A 54 8.84 9.89 25.56
CA ALA A 54 9.74 9.76 24.42
C ALA A 54 9.01 9.22 23.18
N ALA A 55 8.13 8.22 23.35
CA ALA A 55 7.29 7.71 22.25
C ALA A 55 6.40 8.81 21.66
N TYR A 56 5.78 9.63 22.52
CA TYR A 56 4.92 10.74 22.08
C TYR A 56 5.71 11.84 21.35
N ASP A 57 6.90 12.17 21.84
CA ASP A 57 7.76 13.22 21.26
C ASP A 57 8.29 12.80 19.86
N ILE A 58 8.45 11.49 19.64
CA ILE A 58 8.84 10.92 18.33
C ILE A 58 7.66 10.96 17.37
N LYS A 59 6.53 10.40 17.80
CA LYS A 59 5.30 10.33 17.00
C LYS A 59 4.08 10.57 17.90
N PRO A 60 3.48 11.77 17.92
CA PRO A 60 2.33 12.06 18.76
C PRO A 60 1.15 11.11 18.49
N HIS A 61 0.59 10.53 19.56
CA HIS A 61 -0.59 9.68 19.52
C HIS A 61 -1.43 9.87 20.79
N PRO A 62 -2.76 10.15 20.70
CA PRO A 62 -3.60 10.43 21.87
C PRO A 62 -3.53 9.36 22.96
N ASN A 63 -3.58 8.06 22.61
CA ASN A 63 -3.54 6.96 23.57
C ASN A 63 -2.27 6.90 24.43
N VAL A 64 -1.20 7.58 24.04
CA VAL A 64 -0.02 7.71 24.90
C VAL A 64 -0.35 8.56 26.12
N HIS A 65 -1.08 9.66 25.94
CA HIS A 65 -1.55 10.49 27.07
C HIS A 65 -2.47 9.72 28.00
N TYR A 66 -3.34 8.85 27.47
CA TYR A 66 -4.18 7.97 28.28
C TYR A 66 -3.34 7.01 29.15
N ASN A 67 -2.31 6.37 28.57
CA ASN A 67 -1.45 5.45 29.30
C ASN A 67 -0.56 6.18 30.34
N ILE A 68 -0.09 7.38 30.02
CA ILE A 68 0.62 8.24 30.99
C ILE A 68 -0.31 8.64 32.15
N ALA A 69 -1.55 9.06 31.85
CA ALA A 69 -2.54 9.41 32.86
C ALA A 69 -2.81 8.23 33.80
N ARG A 70 -2.97 7.04 33.22
CA ARG A 70 -3.18 5.81 33.97
C ARG A 70 -1.98 5.46 34.84
N ALA A 71 -0.75 5.60 34.34
CA ALA A 71 0.47 5.36 35.09
C ALA A 71 0.60 6.32 36.28
N TYR A 72 0.28 7.60 36.10
CA TYR A 72 0.22 8.57 37.21
C TYR A 72 -0.87 8.23 38.23
N HIS A 73 -2.05 7.79 37.78
CA HIS A 73 -3.12 7.34 38.65
C HIS A 73 -2.70 6.13 39.48
N ASP A 74 -2.12 5.10 38.85
CA ASP A 74 -1.65 3.89 39.51
C ASP A 74 -0.48 4.18 40.49
N ALA A 75 0.31 5.22 40.22
CA ALA A 75 1.36 5.73 41.12
C ALA A 75 0.83 6.64 42.26
N GLY A 76 -0.48 6.88 42.36
CA GLY A 76 -1.09 7.77 43.34
C GLY A 76 -0.92 9.26 43.06
N ARG A 77 -0.43 9.66 41.89
CA ARG A 77 -0.16 11.05 41.53
C ARG A 77 -1.38 11.64 40.82
N MET A 78 -2.43 11.91 41.55
CA MET A 78 -3.76 12.24 41.02
C MET A 78 -3.80 13.56 40.24
N THR A 79 -2.99 14.56 40.61
CA THR A 79 -2.97 15.87 39.92
C THR A 79 -2.45 15.73 38.50
N GLU A 80 -1.35 15.03 38.36
CA GLU A 80 -0.75 14.75 37.02
C GLU A 80 -1.65 13.84 36.21
N ALA A 81 -2.28 12.83 36.80
CA ALA A 81 -3.24 11.97 36.11
C ALA A 81 -4.40 12.78 35.49
N VAL A 82 -5.00 13.72 36.27
CA VAL A 82 -6.05 14.63 35.78
C VAL A 82 -5.59 15.45 34.59
N GLU A 83 -4.36 15.98 34.61
CA GLU A 83 -3.81 16.77 33.51
C GLU A 83 -3.71 15.95 32.22
N TYR A 84 -3.17 14.73 32.31
CA TYR A 84 -3.00 13.87 31.12
C TYR A 84 -4.31 13.27 30.62
N TYR A 85 -5.30 12.98 31.47
CA TYR A 85 -6.65 12.61 31.02
C TYR A 85 -7.34 13.77 30.29
N ARG A 86 -7.18 15.03 30.73
CA ARG A 86 -7.68 16.20 30.00
C ARG A 86 -7.02 16.35 28.63
N ARG A 87 -5.69 16.12 28.53
CA ARG A 87 -4.96 16.12 27.25
C ARG A 87 -5.47 15.03 26.32
N TYR A 88 -5.74 13.84 26.81
CA TYR A 88 -6.35 12.76 26.05
C TYR A 88 -7.73 13.15 25.52
N LEU A 89 -8.61 13.64 26.37
CA LEU A 89 -9.96 14.04 26.00
C LEU A 89 -10.00 15.24 25.04
N SER A 90 -8.97 16.09 25.02
CA SER A 90 -8.88 17.20 24.07
C SER A 90 -8.72 16.74 22.61
N ALA A 91 -8.30 15.49 22.38
CA ALA A 91 -8.24 14.84 21.08
C ALA A 91 -9.61 14.27 20.61
N ASN A 92 -10.66 14.39 21.45
CA ASN A 92 -12.00 13.89 21.20
C ASN A 92 -12.07 12.39 20.85
N PRO A 93 -11.55 11.51 21.76
CA PRO A 93 -11.51 10.07 21.52
C PRO A 93 -12.91 9.45 21.59
N PRO A 94 -13.18 8.30 20.88
CA PRO A 94 -14.51 7.67 20.87
C PRO A 94 -14.91 7.07 22.22
N ASP A 95 -13.95 6.71 23.06
CA ASP A 95 -14.17 6.22 24.42
C ASP A 95 -14.23 7.36 25.47
N SER A 96 -14.49 8.59 25.07
CA SER A 96 -14.53 9.76 25.93
C SER A 96 -15.45 9.63 27.15
N GLY A 97 -16.60 8.94 27.03
CA GLY A 97 -17.58 8.81 28.11
C GLY A 97 -17.04 8.13 29.38
N PRO A 98 -16.50 6.90 29.32
CA PRO A 98 -15.86 6.26 30.47
C PRO A 98 -14.69 7.04 31.04
N VAL A 99 -13.86 7.67 30.21
CA VAL A 99 -12.70 8.44 30.65
C VAL A 99 -13.12 9.75 31.33
N GLN A 100 -14.18 10.42 30.82
CA GLN A 100 -14.80 11.60 31.51
C GLN A 100 -15.30 11.24 32.90
N ALA A 101 -15.96 10.08 33.04
CA ALA A 101 -16.41 9.62 34.37
C ALA A 101 -15.24 9.38 35.32
N THR A 102 -14.15 8.77 34.85
CA THR A 102 -12.92 8.58 35.63
C THR A 102 -12.30 9.93 36.03
N LEU A 103 -12.19 10.86 35.07
CA LEU A 103 -11.69 12.22 35.32
C LEU A 103 -12.52 12.95 36.39
N ALA A 104 -13.87 12.91 36.29
CA ALA A 104 -14.76 13.54 37.25
C ALA A 104 -14.59 12.98 38.68
N ASN A 105 -14.41 11.67 38.81
CA ASN A 105 -14.16 11.03 40.11
C ASN A 105 -12.81 11.45 40.74
N LEU A 106 -11.75 11.57 39.88
CA LEU A 106 -10.44 12.04 40.34
C LEU A 106 -10.45 13.49 40.78
N GLU A 107 -11.13 14.36 40.02
CA GLU A 107 -11.29 15.79 40.34
C GLU A 107 -12.06 15.98 41.64
N GLU A 108 -13.11 15.21 41.86
CA GLU A 108 -13.86 15.24 43.12
C GLU A 108 -13.00 14.76 44.31
N SER A 109 -12.22 13.69 44.11
CA SER A 109 -11.30 13.18 45.12
C SER A 109 -10.23 14.21 45.50
N LEU A 110 -9.67 14.93 44.53
CA LEU A 110 -8.72 16.02 44.75
C LEU A 110 -9.36 17.20 45.51
N ARG A 111 -10.61 17.58 45.14
CA ARG A 111 -11.35 18.64 45.78
C ARG A 111 -11.62 18.32 47.23
N VAL A 112 -11.99 17.08 47.56
CA VAL A 112 -12.21 16.62 48.94
C VAL A 112 -10.89 16.66 49.75
N ALA A 113 -9.77 16.21 49.11
CA ALA A 113 -8.45 16.23 49.77
C ALA A 113 -7.94 17.67 50.04
N GLU A 114 -8.18 18.61 49.11
CA GLU A 114 -7.85 20.04 49.30
C GLU A 114 -8.70 20.69 50.38
N ALA A 115 -10.01 20.40 50.40
CA ALA A 115 -10.90 20.89 51.45
C ALA A 115 -10.49 20.38 52.85
N ALA A 116 -10.06 19.12 52.95
CA ALA A 116 -9.53 18.55 54.19
C ALA A 116 -8.24 19.23 54.63
N LYS A 117 -7.29 19.51 53.69
CA LYS A 117 -6.07 20.29 54.00
C LYS A 117 -6.34 21.72 54.42
N GLN A 118 -7.34 22.38 53.84
CA GLN A 118 -7.75 23.74 54.26
C GLN A 118 -8.44 23.77 55.65
N ALA A 119 -9.13 22.68 56.03
CA ALA A 119 -9.73 22.54 57.33
C ALA A 119 -8.71 22.29 58.46
N GLU A 120 -7.50 21.75 58.15
CA GLU A 120 -6.41 21.49 59.07
C GLU A 120 -5.44 22.68 59.22
N ALA A 121 -5.60 23.75 58.46
CA ALA A 121 -4.73 24.92 58.55
C ALA A 121 -5.04 25.70 59.85
N PRO A 122 -4.07 25.94 60.75
CA PRO A 122 -4.32 26.67 62.01
C PRO A 122 -4.66 28.12 61.68
N LYS A 123 -5.85 28.62 62.24
CA LYS A 123 -6.22 30.01 62.21
C LYS A 123 -5.14 30.88 62.83
N PRO A 124 -4.78 32.07 62.33
CA PRO A 124 -3.84 32.99 62.95
C PRO A 124 -4.39 33.47 64.25
N ALA A 125 -3.57 33.40 65.33
CA ALA A 125 -3.90 33.83 66.63
C ALA A 125 -3.99 35.38 66.74
N GLU A 126 -5.12 35.93 67.21
CA GLU A 126 -5.23 37.32 67.65
C GLU A 126 -4.61 37.47 69.04
N PRO A 127 -3.95 38.61 69.34
CA PRO A 127 -3.28 38.82 70.64
C PRO A 127 -4.17 39.40 71.72
N GLY A 128 -4.24 38.68 72.84
CA GLY A 128 -4.37 39.25 74.16
C GLY A 128 -5.68 39.45 74.74
N LYS A 129 -6.01 38.62 75.83
CA LYS A 129 -6.39 39.05 77.13
C LYS A 129 -6.35 37.90 78.17
N LYS A 130 -5.58 38.10 79.22
CA LYS A 130 -5.48 37.20 80.41
C LYS A 130 -6.80 37.11 81.16
N SER A 131 -7.29 35.87 81.49
CA SER A 131 -7.80 35.58 82.84
C SER A 131 -8.32 34.12 82.95
N GLY A 132 -7.97 33.47 84.02
CA GLY A 132 -8.74 32.53 84.85
C GLY A 132 -8.91 31.10 84.29
N LEU A 133 -8.17 30.16 84.86
CA LEU A 133 -8.52 28.70 84.85
C LEU A 133 -9.83 28.43 85.61
N PRO A 134 -10.62 27.53 85.10
CA PRO A 134 -10.98 26.29 85.80
C PRO A 134 -11.01 25.05 84.90
N PRO A 135 -11.33 23.88 85.46
CA PRO A 135 -10.57 22.65 85.19
C PRO A 135 -11.06 21.82 83.96
N MET A 136 -10.19 20.99 83.49
CA MET A 136 -10.40 19.97 82.37
C MET A 136 -11.63 19.10 82.59
N PRO A 137 -12.33 18.75 81.50
CA PRO A 137 -13.00 17.47 81.40
C PRO A 137 -12.29 16.62 80.33
N ALA A 138 -12.43 15.30 80.52
CA ALA A 138 -11.72 14.19 79.91
C ALA A 138 -11.86 14.09 78.42
N ALA A 139 -10.82 13.45 77.80
CA ALA A 139 -10.66 13.13 76.37
C ALA A 139 -11.81 12.36 75.75
N PRO A 140 -12.23 12.65 74.47
CA PRO A 140 -13.18 11.84 73.77
C PRO A 140 -12.41 10.79 72.91
N GLY A 141 -12.06 9.67 73.60
CA GLY A 141 -11.35 8.56 72.99
C GLY A 141 -12.12 7.24 72.92
N ALA A 142 -13.40 7.21 73.34
CA ALA A 142 -14.12 5.95 73.51
C ALA A 142 -15.19 5.62 72.43
N GLU A 143 -15.64 6.58 71.64
CA GLU A 143 -16.68 6.36 70.62
C GLU A 143 -16.14 5.96 69.30
N SER A 144 -15.01 6.52 68.88
CA SER A 144 -14.35 6.15 67.62
C SER A 144 -13.76 4.74 67.69
N ALA A 145 -13.20 4.35 68.84
CA ALA A 145 -12.70 2.98 69.05
C ALA A 145 -13.81 1.93 69.09
N ARG A 146 -15.01 2.28 69.58
CA ARG A 146 -16.17 1.37 69.55
C ARG A 146 -16.75 1.18 68.16
N THR A 147 -16.75 2.21 67.33
CA THR A 147 -17.22 2.12 65.92
C THR A 147 -16.29 1.29 65.07
N LEU A 148 -14.95 1.42 65.27
CA LEU A 148 -13.97 0.57 64.58
C LEU A 148 -14.06 -0.90 65.01
N ALA A 149 -14.22 -1.16 66.31
CA ALA A 149 -14.37 -2.50 66.86
C ALA A 149 -15.64 -3.22 66.33
N VAL A 150 -16.76 -2.50 66.19
CA VAL A 150 -18.01 -3.03 65.61
C VAL A 150 -17.88 -3.33 64.08
N LEU A 151 -17.09 -2.53 63.35
CA LEU A 151 -16.81 -2.76 61.94
C LEU A 151 -15.89 -3.98 61.74
N VAL A 152 -14.85 -4.14 62.56
CA VAL A 152 -13.94 -5.30 62.52
C VAL A 152 -14.71 -6.57 62.88
N GLU A 153 -15.55 -6.58 63.96
CA GLU A 153 -16.37 -7.73 64.34
C GLU A 153 -17.41 -8.10 63.25
N ARG A 154 -17.96 -7.12 62.52
CA ARG A 154 -18.84 -7.40 61.36
C ARG A 154 -18.08 -8.01 60.18
N LEU A 155 -16.82 -7.59 59.93
CA LEU A 155 -15.98 -8.14 58.90
C LEU A 155 -15.57 -9.59 59.22
N GLU A 156 -15.15 -9.85 60.48
CA GLU A 156 -14.81 -11.20 60.96
C GLU A 156 -16.01 -12.17 60.90
N LYS A 157 -17.22 -11.69 61.25
CA LYS A 157 -18.46 -12.51 61.10
C LYS A 157 -18.86 -12.72 59.65
N ALA A 158 -18.52 -11.81 58.70
CA ALA A 158 -18.75 -12.01 57.30
C ALA A 158 -17.77 -13.03 56.73
N ILE A 159 -16.51 -13.01 57.16
CA ILE A 159 -15.47 -13.96 56.77
C ILE A 159 -15.81 -15.37 57.30
N ALA A 160 -16.16 -15.48 58.58
CA ALA A 160 -16.56 -16.75 59.19
C ALA A 160 -17.87 -17.35 58.62
N ARG A 161 -18.76 -16.52 58.04
CA ARG A 161 -19.98 -16.99 57.35
C ARG A 161 -19.65 -17.47 55.93
N ALA A 162 -18.59 -16.96 55.30
CA ALA A 162 -18.10 -17.43 54.00
C ALA A 162 -17.36 -18.79 54.12
N GLU A 163 -16.76 -19.07 55.25
CA GLU A 163 -16.03 -20.33 55.52
C GLU A 163 -16.95 -21.49 55.98
N ALA A 164 -18.24 -21.23 56.36
CA ALA A 164 -19.14 -22.21 56.95
C ALA A 164 -20.16 -22.84 55.94
N LEU A 165 -19.97 -22.69 54.61
CA LEU A 165 -20.84 -23.36 53.62
C LEU A 165 -20.20 -24.69 53.16
N PRO A 166 -20.95 -25.80 53.14
CA PRO A 166 -20.41 -27.12 52.83
C PRO A 166 -20.03 -27.23 51.37
N ALA A 167 -18.88 -27.81 51.10
CA ALA A 167 -18.33 -28.08 49.80
C ALA A 167 -19.20 -29.11 49.03
N THR A 168 -19.70 -28.76 47.88
CA THR A 168 -20.23 -29.64 46.83
C THR A 168 -19.25 -29.78 45.70
N PRO A 169 -19.15 -30.93 45.00
CA PRO A 169 -17.94 -31.32 44.29
C PRO A 169 -17.69 -30.58 43.00
N THR A 170 -16.43 -30.28 42.79
CA THR A 170 -15.72 -29.60 41.73
C THR A 170 -16.10 -30.07 40.31
N ALA A 171 -16.56 -29.11 39.52
CA ALA A 171 -16.29 -29.04 38.08
C ALA A 171 -15.18 -28.00 37.86
N PRO A 172 -14.32 -28.09 36.84
CA PRO A 172 -13.08 -27.39 36.74
C PRO A 172 -13.28 -25.88 36.60
N THR A 173 -12.60 -25.16 37.46
CA THR A 173 -12.58 -23.68 37.54
C THR A 173 -12.04 -23.08 36.26
N ALA A 174 -12.92 -22.48 35.48
CA ALA A 174 -12.50 -21.48 34.50
C ALA A 174 -12.05 -20.23 35.26
N GLN A 175 -10.79 -19.89 35.16
CA GLN A 175 -10.28 -18.61 35.63
C GLN A 175 -11.03 -17.50 34.87
N GLN A 176 -11.74 -16.67 35.62
CA GLN A 176 -12.28 -15.42 35.05
C GLN A 176 -11.11 -14.55 34.61
N PRO A 177 -11.05 -14.15 33.33
CA PRO A 177 -10.13 -13.11 32.91
C PRO A 177 -10.63 -11.78 33.48
N ALA A 178 -9.69 -10.94 33.84
CA ALA A 178 -9.93 -9.55 34.20
C ALA A 178 -10.87 -8.91 33.18
N SER A 179 -11.87 -8.19 33.71
CA SER A 179 -12.90 -7.51 32.94
C SER A 179 -12.30 -6.72 31.76
N ALA A 180 -12.59 -7.18 30.55
CA ALA A 180 -12.38 -6.40 29.33
C ALA A 180 -13.22 -5.12 29.42
N PRO A 181 -12.73 -3.98 28.94
CA PRO A 181 -13.52 -2.76 28.87
C PRO A 181 -14.78 -3.01 28.02
N PRO A 182 -15.89 -2.31 28.26
CA PRO A 182 -17.14 -2.53 27.57
C PRO A 182 -16.95 -2.32 26.07
N LYS A 183 -17.45 -3.26 25.28
CA LYS A 183 -17.46 -3.21 23.81
C LYS A 183 -18.25 -1.97 23.36
N GLY A 184 -17.55 -0.91 22.97
CA GLY A 184 -18.14 0.15 22.17
C GLY A 184 -18.44 -0.42 20.78
N ASN A 185 -19.58 -0.07 20.19
CA ASN A 185 -19.94 -0.41 18.80
C ASN A 185 -18.88 0.19 17.87
N GLU A 186 -17.95 -0.64 17.40
CA GLU A 186 -16.96 -0.26 16.40
C GLU A 186 -17.65 -0.17 15.04
N ALA A 187 -18.07 1.03 14.64
CA ALA A 187 -18.37 1.33 13.25
C ALA A 187 -17.03 1.44 12.51
N GLU A 188 -16.58 0.35 11.90
CA GLU A 188 -15.32 0.30 11.17
C GLU A 188 -15.46 0.92 9.78
N GLY A 189 -14.92 2.13 9.64
CA GLY A 189 -14.78 2.83 8.37
C GLY A 189 -13.72 2.23 7.43
N VAL A 190 -13.99 2.22 6.12
CA VAL A 190 -12.96 1.99 5.10
C VAL A 190 -11.89 3.05 5.25
N ALA A 191 -10.66 2.61 5.41
CA ALA A 191 -9.53 3.41 5.81
C ALA A 191 -9.36 4.69 5.01
N THR A 192 -9.81 5.71 5.62
CA THR A 192 -9.16 6.99 5.59
C THR A 192 -8.56 7.13 6.97
N SER A 193 -7.27 7.28 7.01
CA SER A 193 -6.38 7.38 8.14
C SER A 193 -6.89 8.21 9.33
N THR A 194 -7.84 7.67 10.06
CA THR A 194 -7.92 7.94 11.49
C THR A 194 -7.31 6.72 12.16
N GLU A 195 -6.20 6.89 12.85
CA GLU A 195 -5.68 5.86 13.75
C GLU A 195 -6.85 5.48 14.66
N ASP A 196 -7.29 4.22 14.53
CA ASP A 196 -8.42 3.67 15.26
C ASP A 196 -8.03 3.62 16.74
N GLU A 197 -8.76 4.36 17.55
CA GLU A 197 -8.38 4.67 18.96
C GLU A 197 -8.43 3.47 19.91
N GLY A 198 -8.93 2.30 19.46
CA GLY A 198 -8.82 1.02 20.16
C GLY A 198 -7.56 0.22 19.81
N ALA A 199 -6.73 0.69 18.87
CA ALA A 199 -5.54 -0.01 18.43
C ALA A 199 -4.34 0.20 19.36
N VAL A 200 -3.44 -0.78 19.39
CA VAL A 200 -2.13 -0.62 20.05
C VAL A 200 -1.38 0.51 19.33
N PRO A 201 -0.94 1.58 20.02
CA PRO A 201 -0.21 2.67 19.40
C PRO A 201 0.98 2.18 18.59
N TYR A 202 1.19 2.80 17.41
CA TYR A 202 2.32 2.52 16.51
C TYR A 202 2.35 1.12 15.87
N GLU A 203 1.29 0.32 15.97
CA GLU A 203 1.16 -0.92 15.23
C GLU A 203 0.96 -0.64 13.74
N GLU A 204 1.60 -1.45 12.86
CA GLU A 204 1.39 -1.35 11.41
C GLU A 204 0.02 -1.91 11.03
N ARG A 205 -0.85 -1.07 10.52
CA ARG A 205 -2.20 -1.46 10.10
C ARG A 205 -2.35 -1.50 8.59
N VAL A 206 -3.05 -2.50 8.11
CA VAL A 206 -3.33 -2.72 6.70
C VAL A 206 -4.83 -2.93 6.48
N VAL A 207 -5.35 -2.47 5.35
CA VAL A 207 -6.77 -2.62 4.98
C VAL A 207 -6.97 -3.44 3.73
N THR A 208 -5.99 -3.47 2.84
CA THR A 208 -6.11 -4.11 1.53
C THR A 208 -6.29 -5.62 1.65
N ALA A 209 -5.70 -6.26 2.67
CA ALA A 209 -5.71 -7.72 2.82
C ALA A 209 -7.08 -8.31 3.18
N SER A 210 -7.97 -7.55 3.84
CA SER A 210 -9.28 -8.02 4.32
C SER A 210 -10.43 -7.05 4.06
N ARG A 211 -10.17 -5.91 3.43
CA ARG A 211 -11.09 -4.77 3.28
C ARG A 211 -11.48 -4.10 4.61
N ARG A 212 -10.72 -4.37 5.67
CA ARG A 212 -10.87 -3.87 7.02
C ARG A 212 -9.51 -3.52 7.60
N ALA A 213 -9.44 -2.46 8.43
CA ALA A 213 -8.23 -2.12 9.13
C ALA A 213 -7.87 -3.21 10.16
N GLN A 214 -6.69 -3.78 10.05
CA GLN A 214 -6.19 -4.83 10.94
C GLN A 214 -4.67 -4.73 11.07
N SER A 215 -4.10 -5.35 12.10
CA SER A 215 -2.66 -5.49 12.22
C SER A 215 -2.05 -6.19 11.01
N ALA A 216 -0.87 -5.77 10.60
CA ALA A 216 -0.12 -6.46 9.55
C ALA A 216 0.24 -7.91 9.93
N LEU A 217 0.35 -8.23 11.24
CA LEU A 217 0.50 -9.60 11.76
C LEU A 217 -0.73 -10.46 11.49
N GLU A 218 -1.90 -9.85 11.45
CA GLU A 218 -3.18 -10.52 11.23
C GLU A 218 -3.55 -10.66 9.75
N ALA A 219 -2.75 -10.10 8.84
CA ALA A 219 -3.01 -10.15 7.41
C ALA A 219 -2.95 -11.60 6.88
N PRO A 220 -4.00 -12.09 6.20
CA PRO A 220 -4.05 -13.47 5.70
C PRO A 220 -3.17 -13.72 4.46
N ASN A 221 -2.49 -12.69 3.94
CA ASN A 221 -1.54 -12.74 2.81
C ASN A 221 -0.19 -12.16 3.21
N ALA A 222 0.83 -12.46 2.41
CA ALA A 222 2.09 -11.72 2.42
C ALA A 222 1.81 -10.25 2.03
N THR A 223 1.91 -9.33 2.99
CA THR A 223 1.60 -7.91 2.80
C THR A 223 2.81 -7.06 3.16
N SER A 224 3.11 -6.08 2.30
CA SER A 224 4.16 -5.09 2.52
C SER A 224 3.55 -3.70 2.53
N VAL A 225 4.08 -2.84 3.39
CA VAL A 225 3.68 -1.42 3.47
C VAL A 225 4.89 -0.55 3.17
N ILE A 226 4.69 0.49 2.36
CA ILE A 226 5.65 1.57 2.13
C ILE A 226 5.03 2.82 2.73
N THR A 227 5.64 3.35 3.77
CA THR A 227 5.11 4.48 4.54
C THR A 227 5.38 5.83 3.87
N ALA A 228 4.63 6.88 4.27
CA ALA A 228 4.88 8.26 3.80
C ALA A 228 6.32 8.72 4.06
N GLU A 229 6.90 8.30 5.19
CA GLU A 229 8.28 8.63 5.55
C GLU A 229 9.28 7.94 4.60
N GLU A 230 9.10 6.67 4.30
CA GLU A 230 9.92 5.96 3.33
C GLU A 230 9.80 6.55 1.92
N ILE A 231 8.58 6.98 1.52
CA ILE A 231 8.36 7.69 0.26
C ILE A 231 9.18 8.99 0.24
N ARG A 232 9.13 9.76 1.31
CA ARG A 232 9.85 11.04 1.45
C ARG A 232 11.37 10.85 1.43
N LEU A 233 11.88 9.88 2.16
CA LEU A 233 13.31 9.60 2.27
C LEU A 233 13.91 8.92 1.04
N SER A 234 13.09 8.21 0.25
CA SER A 234 13.56 7.54 -0.97
C SER A 234 14.11 8.49 -2.02
N GLY A 235 13.58 9.71 -2.07
CA GLY A 235 13.86 10.63 -3.16
C GLY A 235 13.27 10.19 -4.51
N ALA A 236 12.43 9.15 -4.56
CA ALA A 236 11.75 8.71 -5.76
C ALA A 236 10.89 9.82 -6.35
N THR A 237 10.91 9.95 -7.66
CA THR A 237 10.10 10.92 -8.41
C THR A 237 8.89 10.28 -9.09
N THR A 238 8.85 8.95 -9.14
CA THR A 238 7.77 8.17 -9.73
C THR A 238 7.31 7.04 -8.81
N LEU A 239 6.04 6.66 -8.92
CA LEU A 239 5.44 5.57 -8.12
C LEU A 239 6.13 4.21 -8.32
N PRO A 240 6.45 3.76 -9.55
CA PRO A 240 7.05 2.44 -9.74
C PRO A 240 8.38 2.25 -9.01
N GLU A 241 9.20 3.31 -8.89
CA GLU A 241 10.50 3.24 -8.22
C GLU A 241 10.37 2.82 -6.75
N LEU A 242 9.30 3.24 -6.08
CA LEU A 242 9.01 2.91 -4.68
C LEU A 242 8.75 1.42 -4.49
N LEU A 243 8.17 0.75 -5.50
CA LEU A 243 7.77 -0.66 -5.41
C LEU A 243 8.96 -1.63 -5.37
N ARG A 244 10.19 -1.18 -5.70
CA ARG A 244 11.41 -1.99 -5.53
C ARG A 244 11.68 -2.39 -4.08
N ARG A 245 11.08 -1.68 -3.10
CA ARG A 245 11.16 -1.97 -1.66
C ARG A 245 10.38 -3.22 -1.26
N VAL A 246 9.45 -3.66 -2.12
CA VAL A 246 8.59 -4.81 -1.84
C VAL A 246 9.33 -6.10 -2.21
N PRO A 247 9.47 -7.07 -1.29
CA PRO A 247 10.07 -8.36 -1.61
C PRO A 247 9.38 -9.01 -2.81
N GLY A 248 10.14 -9.52 -3.76
CA GLY A 248 9.60 -10.18 -4.94
C GLY A 248 9.03 -9.26 -6.02
N ALA A 249 8.87 -7.97 -5.78
CA ALA A 249 8.46 -7.04 -6.82
C ALA A 249 9.52 -6.94 -7.92
N GLU A 250 9.07 -6.98 -9.15
CA GLU A 250 9.85 -6.78 -10.35
C GLU A 250 9.42 -5.48 -10.99
N VAL A 251 10.31 -4.51 -11.00
CA VAL A 251 10.05 -3.17 -11.53
C VAL A 251 11.03 -2.93 -12.67
N MET A 252 10.53 -2.95 -13.88
CA MET A 252 11.28 -2.66 -15.09
C MET A 252 10.84 -1.32 -15.65
N MET A 253 11.69 -0.31 -15.52
CA MET A 253 11.45 1.00 -16.14
C MET A 253 11.71 0.89 -17.64
N LEU A 254 10.75 1.31 -18.44
CA LEU A 254 10.86 1.40 -19.89
C LEU A 254 11.15 2.82 -20.34
N GLY A 255 10.65 3.80 -19.63
CA GLY A 255 10.84 5.22 -19.84
C GLY A 255 10.58 5.99 -18.55
N GLN A 256 10.65 7.31 -18.59
CA GLN A 256 10.43 8.18 -17.43
C GLN A 256 9.03 8.05 -16.82
N GLY A 257 8.01 7.86 -17.63
CA GLY A 257 6.63 7.70 -17.20
C GLY A 257 6.05 6.30 -17.44
N SER A 258 6.85 5.34 -17.89
CA SER A 258 6.41 3.99 -18.26
C SER A 258 7.23 2.93 -17.54
N ALA A 259 6.56 2.00 -16.91
CA ALA A 259 7.17 0.87 -16.21
C ALA A 259 6.28 -0.37 -16.26
N ASN A 260 6.92 -1.53 -16.35
CA ASN A 260 6.28 -2.81 -16.06
C ASN A 260 6.51 -3.16 -14.59
N VAL A 261 5.43 -3.46 -13.88
CA VAL A 261 5.47 -3.91 -12.50
C VAL A 261 4.77 -5.25 -12.39
N SER A 262 5.50 -6.25 -11.93
CA SER A 262 4.98 -7.59 -11.68
C SER A 262 5.38 -8.08 -10.28
N LEU A 263 4.68 -9.10 -9.80
CA LEU A 263 4.94 -9.78 -8.54
C LEU A 263 5.09 -11.27 -8.82
N ARG A 264 6.11 -11.92 -8.22
CA ARG A 264 6.29 -13.37 -8.32
C ARG A 264 6.39 -13.91 -9.77
N GLY A 265 7.02 -13.14 -10.65
CA GLY A 265 7.25 -13.53 -12.04
C GLY A 265 6.08 -13.20 -12.99
N PHE A 266 5.99 -13.92 -14.12
CA PHE A 266 5.01 -13.71 -15.18
C PHE A 266 4.98 -12.29 -15.74
N ASN A 267 6.12 -11.59 -15.70
CA ASN A 267 6.25 -10.33 -16.39
C ASN A 267 6.20 -10.56 -17.88
N GLN A 268 5.52 -9.70 -18.59
CA GLN A 268 5.35 -9.72 -20.03
C GLN A 268 5.61 -8.31 -20.56
N ARG A 269 5.64 -8.14 -21.89
CA ARG A 269 5.76 -6.82 -22.50
C ARG A 269 4.73 -5.82 -21.95
N ILE A 270 3.52 -6.29 -21.64
CA ILE A 270 2.50 -5.56 -20.89
C ILE A 270 2.27 -6.29 -19.55
N ALA A 271 2.62 -5.64 -18.45
CA ALA A 271 2.38 -6.19 -17.11
C ALA A 271 0.89 -6.05 -16.76
N ASN A 272 0.13 -7.14 -16.88
CA ASN A 272 -1.33 -7.14 -16.84
C ASN A 272 -1.95 -8.01 -15.71
N LYS A 273 -1.12 -8.51 -14.78
CA LYS A 273 -1.55 -9.49 -13.76
C LYS A 273 -1.55 -8.95 -12.34
N VAL A 274 -1.23 -7.67 -12.16
CA VAL A 274 -1.25 -6.96 -10.88
C VAL A 274 -2.28 -5.84 -10.95
N LEU A 275 -3.20 -5.81 -10.00
CA LEU A 275 -4.21 -4.77 -9.90
C LEU A 275 -3.67 -3.59 -9.09
N VAL A 276 -3.68 -2.40 -9.67
CA VAL A 276 -3.30 -1.16 -8.99
C VAL A 276 -4.55 -0.36 -8.65
N LEU A 277 -4.62 0.08 -7.40
CA LEU A 277 -5.73 0.88 -6.85
C LEU A 277 -5.21 2.20 -6.30
N VAL A 278 -6.03 3.24 -6.37
CA VAL A 278 -5.87 4.49 -5.63
C VAL A 278 -7.12 4.72 -4.78
N ASP A 279 -6.97 4.71 -3.45
CA ASP A 279 -8.09 4.81 -2.51
C ASP A 279 -9.22 3.82 -2.82
N GLY A 280 -8.85 2.58 -3.20
CA GLY A 280 -9.75 1.51 -3.59
C GLY A 280 -10.43 1.66 -4.96
N ARG A 281 -10.03 2.63 -5.79
CA ARG A 281 -10.46 2.83 -7.16
C ARG A 281 -9.43 2.21 -8.13
N SER A 282 -9.87 1.39 -9.08
CA SER A 282 -9.00 0.71 -10.05
C SER A 282 -8.36 1.68 -11.03
N GLU A 283 -7.04 1.55 -11.23
CA GLU A 283 -6.25 2.25 -12.25
C GLU A 283 -5.87 1.34 -13.43
N TYR A 284 -6.41 0.14 -13.45
CA TYR A 284 -6.20 -0.80 -14.54
C TYR A 284 -6.92 -0.35 -15.80
N GLN A 285 -6.19 -0.26 -16.91
CA GLN A 285 -6.73 0.16 -18.21
C GLN A 285 -7.21 -1.07 -19.00
N ASP A 286 -8.49 -1.38 -18.93
CA ASP A 286 -9.09 -2.59 -19.50
C ASP A 286 -8.92 -2.70 -21.03
N PHE A 287 -8.77 -1.57 -21.73
CA PHE A 287 -8.61 -1.58 -23.20
C PHE A 287 -7.29 -2.22 -23.65
N LEU A 288 -6.22 -2.05 -22.85
CA LEU A 288 -4.86 -2.52 -23.18
C LEU A 288 -4.37 -3.58 -22.17
N GLY A 289 -4.92 -3.60 -20.96
CA GLY A 289 -4.53 -4.55 -19.91
C GLY A 289 -3.29 -4.13 -19.14
N MET A 290 -3.14 -2.84 -18.82
CA MET A 290 -1.99 -2.36 -18.05
C MET A 290 -2.35 -1.21 -17.13
N THR A 291 -1.43 -0.89 -16.24
CA THR A 291 -1.46 0.35 -15.46
C THR A 291 -0.63 1.40 -16.16
N LEU A 292 -1.24 2.53 -16.52
CA LEU A 292 -0.56 3.70 -17.03
C LEU A 292 -0.14 4.59 -15.87
N TRP A 293 1.10 4.41 -15.36
CA TRP A 293 1.60 5.09 -14.16
C TRP A 293 1.57 6.62 -14.25
N SER A 294 1.84 7.16 -15.44
CA SER A 294 1.82 8.60 -15.72
C SER A 294 0.42 9.20 -15.82
N SER A 295 -0.62 8.38 -16.05
CA SER A 295 -2.01 8.84 -16.13
C SER A 295 -2.67 9.05 -14.77
N MET A 296 -2.10 8.51 -13.69
CA MET A 296 -2.70 8.57 -12.37
C MET A 296 -2.67 10.00 -11.80
N PRO A 297 -3.81 10.56 -11.43
CA PRO A 297 -3.87 11.87 -10.80
C PRO A 297 -3.56 11.75 -9.30
N VAL A 298 -2.34 11.33 -8.95
CA VAL A 298 -1.86 11.18 -7.57
C VAL A 298 -0.54 11.93 -7.40
N GLU A 299 -0.40 12.64 -6.31
CA GLU A 299 0.82 13.33 -5.92
C GLU A 299 1.56 12.53 -4.85
N LEU A 300 2.88 12.30 -5.01
CA LEU A 300 3.68 11.51 -4.08
C LEU A 300 3.63 12.05 -2.65
N GLY A 301 3.67 13.38 -2.50
CA GLY A 301 3.60 14.05 -1.20
C GLY A 301 2.25 13.94 -0.48
N ASP A 302 1.21 13.48 -1.20
CA ASP A 302 -0.14 13.28 -0.70
C ASP A 302 -0.42 11.81 -0.30
N ILE A 303 0.51 10.90 -0.63
CA ILE A 303 0.39 9.49 -0.28
C ILE A 303 0.69 9.33 1.22
N GLU A 304 -0.20 8.62 1.90
CA GLU A 304 -0.02 8.21 3.29
C GLU A 304 0.79 6.93 3.37
N ARG A 305 0.42 5.93 2.54
CA ARG A 305 1.13 4.66 2.43
C ARG A 305 0.74 3.93 1.15
N ILE A 306 1.57 2.98 0.76
CA ILE A 306 1.27 2.02 -0.31
C ILE A 306 1.24 0.62 0.30
N GLU A 307 0.10 -0.05 0.20
CA GLU A 307 -0.07 -1.43 0.64
C GLU A 307 0.05 -2.36 -0.56
N VAL A 308 0.89 -3.38 -0.45
CA VAL A 308 1.09 -4.38 -1.51
C VAL A 308 0.79 -5.77 -0.98
N ILE A 309 -0.28 -6.37 -1.49
CA ILE A 309 -0.58 -7.79 -1.29
C ILE A 309 0.17 -8.57 -2.35
N ARG A 310 0.99 -9.53 -1.93
CA ARG A 310 1.70 -10.46 -2.79
C ARG A 310 0.92 -11.77 -2.88
N GLY A 311 0.62 -12.22 -4.10
CA GLY A 311 -0.23 -13.39 -4.36
C GLY A 311 -1.69 -13.04 -4.69
N PRO A 312 -2.58 -14.05 -4.82
CA PRO A 312 -3.92 -13.88 -5.34
C PRO A 312 -4.80 -12.96 -4.52
N GLY A 313 -5.34 -11.92 -5.17
CA GLY A 313 -6.30 -10.96 -4.62
C GLY A 313 -7.70 -11.04 -5.23
N SER A 314 -7.95 -11.96 -6.19
CA SER A 314 -9.19 -11.97 -6.98
C SER A 314 -10.44 -12.17 -6.14
N THR A 315 -10.36 -12.86 -5.01
CA THR A 315 -11.53 -13.11 -4.14
C THR A 315 -12.15 -11.81 -3.60
N LEU A 316 -11.35 -10.78 -3.34
CA LEU A 316 -11.83 -9.50 -2.83
C LEU A 316 -11.94 -8.42 -3.92
N TYR A 317 -11.06 -8.47 -4.92
CA TYR A 317 -10.88 -7.40 -5.91
C TYR A 317 -11.29 -7.81 -7.32
N GLY A 318 -11.64 -9.10 -7.55
CA GLY A 318 -12.08 -9.62 -8.83
C GLY A 318 -10.95 -9.82 -9.82
N ALA A 319 -11.30 -9.70 -11.08
CA ALA A 319 -10.39 -9.91 -12.20
C ALA A 319 -9.13 -9.03 -12.10
N ASN A 320 -8.03 -9.54 -12.68
CA ASN A 320 -6.75 -8.86 -12.82
C ASN A 320 -5.92 -8.70 -11.52
N ALA A 321 -6.49 -9.02 -10.33
CA ALA A 321 -5.76 -9.18 -9.09
C ALA A 321 -5.11 -10.58 -8.98
N MET A 322 -4.47 -11.04 -10.05
CA MET A 322 -3.98 -12.41 -10.19
C MET A 322 -2.70 -12.65 -9.39
N LEU A 323 -1.68 -11.83 -9.58
CA LEU A 323 -0.38 -11.96 -8.88
C LEU A 323 -0.29 -11.08 -7.64
N GLY A 324 -1.16 -10.09 -7.51
CA GLY A 324 -1.20 -9.21 -6.35
C GLY A 324 -2.06 -7.98 -6.54
N VAL A 325 -2.12 -7.19 -5.47
CA VAL A 325 -2.82 -5.90 -5.42
C VAL A 325 -1.88 -4.85 -4.85
N ILE A 326 -1.77 -3.72 -5.52
CA ILE A 326 -1.06 -2.53 -5.05
C ILE A 326 -2.13 -1.47 -4.76
N ASN A 327 -2.29 -1.07 -3.52
CA ASN A 327 -3.25 -0.03 -3.14
C ASN A 327 -2.49 1.20 -2.63
N ILE A 328 -2.59 2.28 -3.36
CA ILE A 328 -2.03 3.59 -3.03
C ILE A 328 -3.08 4.31 -2.20
N ILE A 329 -2.78 4.55 -0.93
CA ILE A 329 -3.69 5.19 0.02
C ILE A 329 -3.21 6.61 0.23
N THR A 330 -4.07 7.57 -0.07
CA THR A 330 -3.77 8.98 0.10
C THR A 330 -4.22 9.47 1.47
N ARG A 331 -3.62 10.57 1.95
CA ARG A 331 -3.97 11.15 3.26
C ARG A 331 -5.45 11.50 3.33
N ALA A 332 -6.07 11.23 4.47
CA ALA A 332 -7.47 11.58 4.66
C ALA A 332 -7.67 13.12 4.64
N PRO A 333 -8.83 13.60 4.16
CA PRO A 333 -9.20 15.00 4.29
C PRO A 333 -9.09 15.51 5.74
N GLY A 334 -8.42 16.65 5.92
CA GLY A 334 -8.19 17.23 7.24
C GLY A 334 -7.03 16.68 8.07
N THR A 335 -6.36 15.61 7.62
CA THR A 335 -5.25 14.96 8.36
C THR A 335 -3.87 15.31 7.80
N GLY A 336 -3.46 16.52 7.81
CA GLY A 336 -2.16 16.90 7.25
C GLY A 336 -1.86 18.36 7.51
N PRO A 337 -0.70 18.84 7.10
CA PRO A 337 -0.37 20.25 7.22
C PRO A 337 -1.36 21.10 6.42
N ARG A 338 -1.69 22.30 6.93
CA ARG A 338 -2.60 23.24 6.25
C ARG A 338 -2.15 23.55 4.82
N ALA A 339 -0.86 23.62 4.60
CA ALA A 339 -0.26 23.79 3.27
C ALA A 339 1.12 23.14 3.23
N ARG A 340 1.47 22.54 2.10
CA ARG A 340 2.81 22.03 1.80
C ARG A 340 3.13 22.35 0.35
N PHE A 341 4.28 22.97 0.13
CA PHE A 341 4.82 23.27 -1.18
C PHE A 341 6.08 22.44 -1.39
N GLN A 342 6.26 21.91 -2.58
CA GLN A 342 7.47 21.23 -2.99
C GLN A 342 7.86 21.71 -4.38
N ALA A 343 9.16 21.95 -4.60
CA ALA A 343 9.73 22.23 -5.91
C ALA A 343 11.01 21.44 -6.09
N PHE A 344 11.27 20.98 -7.32
CA PHE A 344 12.50 20.28 -7.66
C PHE A 344 12.99 20.65 -9.07
N ALA A 345 14.29 20.58 -9.24
CA ALA A 345 14.95 20.74 -10.55
C ALA A 345 16.22 19.91 -10.62
N GLY A 346 16.61 19.48 -11.83
CA GLY A 346 17.82 18.69 -12.03
C GLY A 346 18.21 18.49 -13.48
N ASN A 347 19.16 17.59 -13.72
CA ASN A 347 19.62 17.28 -15.05
C ASN A 347 18.54 16.55 -15.88
N GLY A 348 18.71 16.54 -17.24
CA GLY A 348 17.75 15.97 -18.18
C GLY A 348 16.42 16.71 -18.14
N ASN A 349 16.46 18.05 -18.06
CA ASN A 349 15.29 18.93 -18.05
C ASN A 349 14.23 18.50 -17.00
N THR A 350 14.68 17.80 -15.95
CA THR A 350 13.81 17.33 -14.89
C THR A 350 13.45 18.49 -13.98
N ALA A 351 12.18 18.83 -13.95
CA ALA A 351 11.67 19.91 -13.10
C ALA A 351 10.22 19.66 -12.71
N GLY A 352 9.81 20.20 -11.59
CA GLY A 352 8.44 20.12 -11.16
C GLY A 352 8.18 20.80 -9.82
N GLY A 353 6.92 20.73 -9.41
CA GLY A 353 6.50 21.20 -8.11
C GLY A 353 5.11 20.72 -7.77
N SER A 354 4.79 20.73 -6.50
CA SER A 354 3.50 20.34 -5.99
C SER A 354 3.03 21.24 -4.84
N PHE A 355 1.72 21.27 -4.70
CA PHE A 355 1.03 21.92 -3.60
C PHE A 355 0.00 20.96 -3.04
N VAL A 356 -0.04 20.80 -1.72
CA VAL A 356 -1.04 20.03 -1.00
C VAL A 356 -1.58 20.88 0.14
N SER A 357 -2.90 20.87 0.33
CA SER A 357 -3.58 21.59 1.41
C SER A 357 -4.63 20.72 2.05
N HIS A 358 -4.70 20.80 3.37
CA HIS A 358 -5.72 20.15 4.20
C HIS A 358 -6.42 21.20 5.07
N GLY A 359 -7.70 20.99 5.32
CA GLY A 359 -8.47 21.87 6.19
C GLY A 359 -9.90 21.40 6.36
N GLY A 360 -10.69 22.22 7.04
CA GLY A 360 -12.10 21.96 7.26
C GLY A 360 -12.57 22.37 8.65
N THR A 361 -13.78 21.94 8.95
CA THR A 361 -14.47 22.08 10.26
C THR A 361 -14.75 20.69 10.81
N ASP A 362 -15.40 20.61 11.99
CA ASP A 362 -15.73 19.32 12.61
C ASP A 362 -16.62 18.41 11.74
N GLY A 363 -17.50 19.00 10.90
CA GLY A 363 -18.38 18.23 10.01
C GLY A 363 -17.80 18.02 8.61
N LEU A 364 -17.19 19.04 8.00
CA LEU A 364 -16.67 18.99 6.64
C LEU A 364 -15.17 19.18 6.62
N ARG A 365 -14.46 18.19 6.09
CA ARG A 365 -12.99 18.21 5.90
C ARG A 365 -12.64 18.13 4.43
N TYR A 366 -11.55 18.77 4.02
CA TYR A 366 -11.07 18.72 2.66
C TYR A 366 -9.56 18.45 2.57
N ARG A 367 -9.15 17.93 1.42
CA ARG A 367 -7.78 17.85 0.92
C ARG A 367 -7.79 18.30 -0.54
N ALA A 368 -6.87 19.17 -0.90
CA ALA A 368 -6.66 19.62 -2.26
C ALA A 368 -5.18 19.47 -2.62
N SER A 369 -4.89 18.99 -3.82
CA SER A 369 -3.52 18.90 -4.33
C SER A 369 -3.44 19.29 -5.79
N ALA A 370 -2.30 19.88 -6.18
CA ALA A 370 -1.95 20.20 -7.55
C ALA A 370 -0.46 19.96 -7.76
N ALA A 371 -0.07 19.45 -8.92
CA ALA A 371 1.33 19.20 -9.23
C ALA A 371 1.62 19.31 -10.73
N TYR A 372 2.84 19.69 -11.03
CA TYR A 372 3.42 19.65 -12.35
C TYR A 372 4.77 18.95 -12.29
N SER A 373 5.08 18.12 -13.29
CA SER A 373 6.38 17.47 -13.44
C SER A 373 6.70 17.26 -14.91
N GLN A 374 7.98 17.41 -15.26
CA GLN A 374 8.53 17.08 -16.56
C GLN A 374 9.92 16.47 -16.44
N ALA A 375 10.30 15.66 -17.42
CA ALA A 375 11.65 15.14 -17.62
C ALA A 375 11.84 14.75 -19.08
N ASP A 376 13.05 14.98 -19.61
CA ASP A 376 13.44 14.42 -20.90
C ASP A 376 13.57 12.90 -20.78
N LYS A 377 13.35 12.19 -21.87
CA LYS A 377 13.57 10.75 -21.93
C LYS A 377 15.03 10.40 -21.65
N TRP A 378 15.26 9.19 -21.20
CA TRP A 378 16.61 8.64 -21.16
C TRP A 378 17.12 8.42 -22.58
N SER A 379 18.44 8.59 -22.77
CA SER A 379 19.04 8.48 -24.10
C SER A 379 18.84 7.07 -24.67
N ARG A 380 17.91 7.00 -25.57
CA ARG A 380 17.79 5.92 -26.51
C ARG A 380 17.71 6.56 -27.88
N ASP A 381 18.82 6.52 -28.57
CA ASP A 381 18.88 7.00 -29.95
C ASP A 381 18.11 6.07 -30.84
N VAL A 382 16.93 6.50 -31.22
CA VAL A 382 16.24 5.94 -32.36
C VAL A 382 16.42 6.92 -33.49
N ALA A 383 17.57 6.76 -34.18
CA ALA A 383 17.72 7.13 -35.58
C ALA A 383 17.28 8.55 -35.95
N ASP A 384 17.72 9.57 -35.21
CA ASP A 384 17.66 10.94 -35.74
C ASP A 384 18.39 11.08 -37.08
N ASP A 385 19.32 10.15 -37.41
CA ASP A 385 20.11 10.15 -38.64
C ASP A 385 19.62 9.16 -39.70
N ARG A 386 18.42 8.56 -39.53
CA ARG A 386 17.87 7.62 -40.53
C ARG A 386 17.03 8.33 -41.60
N PRO A 387 17.49 8.39 -42.88
CA PRO A 387 16.75 9.08 -43.93
C PRO A 387 15.45 8.37 -44.36
N ASP A 388 15.27 7.10 -43.96
CA ASP A 388 14.08 6.29 -44.19
C ASP A 388 12.99 6.50 -43.15
N MET A 389 13.23 7.31 -42.11
CA MET A 389 12.29 7.58 -41.03
C MET A 389 11.90 9.06 -40.98
N VAL A 390 10.65 9.32 -40.63
CA VAL A 390 10.12 10.66 -40.42
C VAL A 390 9.73 10.81 -38.96
N VAL A 391 10.15 11.91 -38.34
CA VAL A 391 9.73 12.28 -37.00
C VAL A 391 8.27 12.74 -37.04
N THR A 392 7.40 12.02 -36.36
CA THR A 392 5.96 12.33 -36.29
C THR A 392 5.58 13.06 -35.00
N ASP A 393 6.39 12.92 -33.99
CA ASP A 393 6.14 13.47 -32.65
C ASP A 393 7.02 14.69 -32.35
N ARG A 394 6.41 15.87 -32.18
CA ARG A 394 7.10 17.11 -31.82
C ARG A 394 7.71 17.09 -30.41
N LEU A 395 7.26 16.18 -29.55
CA LEU A 395 7.69 16.05 -28.18
C LEU A 395 8.62 14.83 -27.97
N LYS A 396 9.22 14.32 -29.05
CA LYS A 396 10.04 13.10 -29.06
C LYS A 396 11.13 13.04 -27.97
N ASP A 397 11.64 14.20 -27.52
CA ASP A 397 12.67 14.28 -26.51
C ASP A 397 12.13 14.28 -25.06
N ILE A 398 10.83 14.46 -24.90
CA ILE A 398 10.16 14.41 -23.61
C ILE A 398 9.83 12.96 -23.24
N GLY A 399 10.29 12.50 -22.08
CA GLY A 399 9.95 11.18 -21.54
C GLY A 399 8.69 11.20 -20.67
N LEU A 400 8.48 12.33 -19.97
CA LEU A 400 7.32 12.55 -19.11
C LEU A 400 7.00 14.05 -19.00
N ARG A 401 5.73 14.40 -19.14
CA ARG A 401 5.19 15.70 -18.72
C ARG A 401 3.79 15.45 -18.17
N SER A 402 3.51 15.97 -16.97
CA SER A 402 2.22 15.74 -16.28
C SER A 402 1.82 16.97 -15.47
N ALA A 403 0.58 17.38 -15.61
CA ALA A 403 -0.07 18.40 -14.79
C ALA A 403 -1.34 17.80 -14.19
N ARG A 404 -1.43 17.73 -12.86
CA ARG A 404 -2.50 17.04 -12.15
C ARG A 404 -3.07 17.87 -11.03
N ALA A 405 -4.36 17.67 -10.74
CA ALA A 405 -5.06 18.28 -9.62
C ALA A 405 -6.08 17.32 -9.03
N ASN A 406 -6.26 17.37 -7.71
CA ASN A 406 -7.22 16.55 -6.98
C ASN A 406 -7.90 17.35 -5.88
N LEU A 407 -9.15 16.97 -5.61
CA LEU A 407 -9.92 17.42 -4.47
C LEU A 407 -10.59 16.20 -3.83
N ALA A 408 -10.51 16.09 -2.53
CA ALA A 408 -11.26 15.11 -1.75
C ALA A 408 -11.90 15.79 -0.56
N THR A 409 -13.13 15.42 -0.26
CA THR A 409 -13.89 15.94 0.88
C THR A 409 -14.52 14.78 1.64
N THR A 410 -14.65 14.94 2.95
CA THR A 410 -15.43 14.05 3.80
C THR A 410 -16.37 14.87 4.66
N TYR A 411 -17.60 14.39 4.81
CA TYR A 411 -18.61 14.97 5.65
C TYR A 411 -19.10 13.95 6.67
N GLN A 412 -18.96 14.29 7.94
CA GLN A 412 -19.44 13.48 9.05
C GLN A 412 -20.83 13.99 9.47
N LEU A 413 -21.82 13.12 9.45
CA LEU A 413 -23.16 13.43 9.91
C LEU A 413 -23.28 13.17 11.43
N ASP A 414 -24.21 13.86 12.11
CA ASP A 414 -24.51 13.66 13.53
C ASP A 414 -25.00 12.23 13.84
N SER A 415 -25.55 11.54 12.84
CA SER A 415 -25.96 10.13 12.93
C SER A 415 -24.80 9.13 12.99
N GLY A 416 -23.56 9.59 12.89
CA GLY A 416 -22.37 8.74 12.76
C GLY A 416 -22.10 8.31 11.30
N ALA A 417 -22.98 8.60 10.34
CA ALA A 417 -22.74 8.28 8.95
C ALA A 417 -21.69 9.21 8.33
N ARG A 418 -20.88 8.66 7.41
CA ARG A 418 -19.80 9.39 6.74
C ARG A 418 -19.99 9.36 5.23
N LEU A 419 -19.87 10.53 4.62
CA LEU A 419 -19.94 10.70 3.17
C LEU A 419 -18.60 11.21 2.64
N GLY A 420 -18.11 10.60 1.57
CA GLY A 420 -16.89 11.01 0.89
C GLY A 420 -17.18 11.39 -0.57
N LEU A 421 -16.57 12.45 -1.06
CA LEU A 421 -16.57 12.83 -2.46
C LEU A 421 -15.16 13.24 -2.87
N SER A 422 -14.65 12.63 -3.94
CA SER A 422 -13.35 12.98 -4.49
C SER A 422 -13.36 13.01 -6.01
N GLY A 423 -12.47 13.81 -6.58
CA GLY A 423 -12.27 13.91 -8.01
C GLY A 423 -10.88 14.43 -8.33
N GLY A 424 -10.43 14.12 -9.54
CA GLY A 424 -9.12 14.57 -9.98
C GLY A 424 -9.00 14.53 -11.50
N VAL A 425 -8.06 15.32 -11.99
CA VAL A 425 -7.72 15.41 -13.41
C VAL A 425 -6.21 15.36 -13.58
N ASN A 426 -5.78 14.81 -14.72
CA ASN A 426 -4.38 14.83 -15.13
C ASN A 426 -4.29 15.02 -16.65
N ARG A 427 -3.48 15.97 -17.08
CA ARG A 427 -3.05 16.15 -18.48
C ARG A 427 -1.61 15.68 -18.56
N TYR A 428 -1.31 14.70 -19.41
CA TYR A 428 0.02 14.11 -19.47
C TYR A 428 0.47 13.78 -20.89
N TYR A 429 1.77 13.78 -21.07
CA TYR A 429 2.48 13.20 -22.18
C TYR A 429 3.48 12.17 -21.62
N THR A 430 3.57 11.01 -22.25
CA THR A 430 4.57 9.99 -21.90
C THR A 430 4.90 9.11 -23.11
N GLU A 431 6.11 8.59 -23.11
CA GLU A 431 6.50 7.51 -24.01
C GLU A 431 6.03 6.16 -23.49
N ILE A 432 5.64 5.26 -24.38
CA ILE A 432 5.30 3.88 -24.07
C ILE A 432 5.89 2.91 -25.08
N TYR A 433 6.00 1.63 -24.69
CA TYR A 433 6.56 0.55 -25.49
C TYR A 433 5.57 -0.64 -25.52
N PRO A 434 4.44 -0.54 -26.28
CA PRO A 434 3.33 -1.46 -26.08
C PRO A 434 3.57 -2.86 -26.66
N LEU A 435 3.61 -3.05 -27.96
CA LEU A 435 3.61 -4.39 -28.57
C LEU A 435 4.38 -4.46 -29.89
N GLY A 436 5.15 -5.52 -30.11
CA GLY A 436 5.74 -5.93 -31.38
C GLY A 436 6.41 -4.82 -32.17
N LEU A 437 5.95 -4.59 -33.40
CA LEU A 437 6.42 -3.52 -34.28
C LEU A 437 6.06 -2.12 -33.77
N LEU A 438 5.17 -2.00 -32.77
CA LEU A 438 4.75 -0.74 -32.17
C LEU A 438 5.76 -0.31 -31.10
N ARG A 439 6.97 0.03 -31.49
CA ARG A 439 8.03 0.55 -30.63
C ARG A 439 8.00 2.07 -30.62
N ASN A 440 8.46 2.69 -29.52
CA ASN A 440 8.59 4.14 -29.40
C ASN A 440 7.27 4.89 -29.71
N TYR A 441 6.23 4.54 -29.00
CA TYR A 441 4.94 5.24 -29.03
C TYR A 441 4.88 6.33 -27.99
N TYR A 442 4.15 7.38 -28.28
CA TYR A 442 3.73 8.38 -27.33
C TYR A 442 2.27 8.20 -26.94
N LEU A 443 1.94 8.66 -25.76
CA LEU A 443 0.59 8.95 -25.30
C LEU A 443 0.51 10.43 -24.93
N ASP A 444 -0.35 11.19 -25.59
CA ASP A 444 -0.64 12.58 -25.28
C ASP A 444 -2.12 12.73 -24.98
N GLY A 445 -2.47 12.97 -23.70
CA GLY A 445 -3.87 12.97 -23.34
C GLY A 445 -4.15 13.36 -21.90
N GLY A 446 -5.34 12.99 -21.44
CA GLY A 446 -5.79 13.29 -20.10
C GLY A 446 -6.57 12.15 -19.49
N SER A 447 -6.56 12.13 -18.17
CA SER A 447 -7.40 11.29 -17.34
C SER A 447 -8.20 12.12 -16.35
N ALA A 448 -9.36 11.62 -15.95
CA ALA A 448 -10.20 12.22 -14.94
C ALA A 448 -10.91 11.14 -14.14
N PHE A 449 -11.26 11.44 -12.90
CA PHE A 449 -12.13 10.58 -12.12
C PHE A 449 -13.06 11.38 -11.20
N VAL A 450 -14.17 10.75 -10.85
CA VAL A 450 -15.04 11.15 -9.74
C VAL A 450 -15.36 9.90 -8.94
N LYS A 451 -15.26 9.99 -7.61
CA LYS A 451 -15.61 8.92 -6.68
C LYS A 451 -16.49 9.45 -5.57
N ALA A 452 -17.54 8.72 -5.24
CA ALA A 452 -18.37 8.94 -4.07
C ALA A 452 -18.40 7.69 -3.22
N ASP A 453 -18.31 7.84 -1.90
CA ASP A 453 -18.43 6.77 -0.93
C ASP A 453 -19.32 7.20 0.25
N ALA A 454 -20.01 6.22 0.82
CA ALA A 454 -20.86 6.38 1.99
C ALA A 454 -20.67 5.22 2.95
N GLU A 455 -20.49 5.52 4.23
CA GLU A 455 -20.42 4.58 5.33
C GLU A 455 -21.65 4.79 6.22
N LEU A 456 -22.51 3.76 6.27
CA LEU A 456 -23.82 3.81 6.93
C LEU A 456 -23.90 2.62 7.93
N GLY A 457 -23.15 2.72 9.03
CA GLY A 457 -22.99 1.62 9.96
C GLY A 457 -22.32 0.41 9.29
N PRO A 458 -22.98 -0.78 9.25
CA PRO A 458 -22.39 -1.98 8.64
C PRO A 458 -22.34 -1.96 7.11
N LEU A 459 -23.02 -1.00 6.47
CA LEU A 459 -23.11 -0.88 5.01
C LEU A 459 -22.17 0.21 4.49
N LYS A 460 -21.30 -0.18 3.56
CA LYS A 460 -20.42 0.72 2.81
C LYS A 460 -20.78 0.67 1.34
N VAL A 461 -21.00 1.84 0.75
CA VAL A 461 -21.31 1.98 -0.69
C VAL A 461 -20.26 2.86 -1.32
N LYS A 462 -19.76 2.42 -2.48
CA LYS A 462 -18.78 3.16 -3.26
C LYS A 462 -19.21 3.16 -4.73
N ALA A 463 -19.11 4.32 -5.37
CA ALA A 463 -19.28 4.45 -6.81
C ALA A 463 -18.16 5.33 -7.37
N PHE A 464 -17.66 5.00 -8.56
CA PHE A 464 -16.71 5.85 -9.25
C PHE A 464 -16.83 5.77 -10.77
N TRP A 465 -16.40 6.84 -11.41
CA TRP A 465 -16.17 6.92 -12.84
C TRP A 465 -14.72 7.30 -13.12
N ASN A 466 -14.07 6.54 -14.00
CA ASN A 466 -12.75 6.85 -14.54
C ASN A 466 -12.88 7.15 -16.03
N HIS A 467 -12.21 8.20 -16.48
CA HIS A 467 -12.09 8.60 -17.87
C HIS A 467 -10.62 8.66 -18.30
N LEU A 468 -10.34 8.15 -19.48
CA LEU A 468 -9.07 8.32 -20.18
C LEU A 468 -9.37 8.73 -21.61
N GLY A 469 -8.75 9.82 -22.08
CA GLY A 469 -8.78 10.25 -23.47
C GLY A 469 -7.38 10.58 -23.94
N VAL A 470 -6.83 9.79 -24.89
CA VAL A 470 -5.44 9.94 -25.33
C VAL A 470 -5.32 9.79 -26.84
N ASP A 471 -4.46 10.61 -27.43
CA ASP A 471 -3.89 10.41 -28.75
C ASP A 471 -2.61 9.60 -28.59
N ALA A 472 -2.47 8.53 -29.36
CA ALA A 472 -1.34 7.63 -29.33
C ALA A 472 -0.77 7.46 -30.75
N GLY A 473 0.54 7.37 -30.87
CA GLY A 473 1.17 7.15 -32.16
C GLY A 473 2.65 6.84 -32.04
N PRO A 474 3.27 6.35 -33.12
CA PRO A 474 4.71 6.19 -33.15
C PRO A 474 5.40 7.55 -33.14
N GLN A 475 6.53 7.67 -32.43
CA GLN A 475 7.36 8.87 -32.44
C GLN A 475 8.12 9.04 -33.77
N TYR A 476 8.29 7.93 -34.49
CA TYR A 476 8.96 7.86 -35.80
C TYR A 476 8.19 6.91 -36.72
N GLU A 477 7.99 7.29 -37.96
CA GLU A 477 7.33 6.46 -38.97
C GLU A 477 8.21 6.29 -40.18
N PRO A 478 8.20 5.13 -40.84
CA PRO A 478 8.86 4.97 -42.14
C PRO A 478 8.27 5.91 -43.17
N THR A 479 9.14 6.49 -44.01
CA THR A 479 8.74 7.39 -45.09
C THR A 479 7.80 6.69 -46.08
N GLY A 480 6.64 7.31 -46.36
CA GLY A 480 5.66 6.80 -47.32
C GLY A 480 4.73 5.70 -46.81
N GLN A 481 4.79 5.34 -45.54
CA GLN A 481 3.83 4.40 -44.92
C GLN A 481 2.61 5.10 -44.32
N ARG A 482 1.52 4.36 -44.19
CA ARG A 482 0.31 4.85 -43.50
C ARG A 482 0.60 5.00 -42.00
N SER A 483 0.24 6.14 -41.45
CA SER A 483 0.37 6.40 -40.01
C SER A 483 -0.43 5.40 -39.18
N LEU A 484 0.19 4.94 -38.09
CA LEU A 484 -0.43 4.12 -37.05
C LEU A 484 -0.93 4.98 -35.86
N ALA A 485 -1.01 6.31 -36.03
CA ALA A 485 -1.59 7.18 -35.03
C ALA A 485 -3.06 6.84 -34.80
N THR A 486 -3.50 6.84 -33.56
CA THR A 486 -4.83 6.42 -33.15
C THR A 486 -5.31 7.23 -31.94
N ARG A 487 -6.61 7.23 -31.70
CA ARG A 487 -7.23 7.83 -30.54
C ARG A 487 -7.93 6.77 -29.70
N VAL A 488 -7.73 6.84 -28.38
CA VAL A 488 -8.40 5.97 -27.41
C VAL A 488 -9.22 6.82 -26.46
N THR A 489 -10.48 6.43 -26.27
CA THR A 489 -11.33 6.95 -25.18
C THR A 489 -11.85 5.76 -24.38
N SER A 490 -11.54 5.73 -23.11
CA SER A 490 -11.96 4.67 -22.18
C SER A 490 -12.73 5.27 -21.02
N ASN A 491 -13.89 4.68 -20.69
CA ASN A 491 -14.69 5.03 -19.52
C ASN A 491 -14.99 3.76 -18.72
N LEU A 492 -14.73 3.80 -17.42
CA LEU A 492 -15.10 2.78 -16.46
C LEU A 492 -16.04 3.37 -15.43
N PHE A 493 -17.26 2.85 -15.33
CA PHE A 493 -18.20 3.12 -14.25
C PHE A 493 -18.23 1.90 -13.34
N ASN A 494 -18.07 2.10 -12.04
CA ASN A 494 -18.09 1.04 -11.04
C ASN A 494 -19.02 1.43 -9.89
N GLY A 495 -19.79 0.47 -9.41
CA GLY A 495 -20.57 0.57 -8.18
C GLY A 495 -20.36 -0.67 -7.34
N GLU A 496 -20.14 -0.48 -6.05
CA GLU A 496 -19.91 -1.55 -5.09
C GLU A 496 -20.69 -1.27 -3.81
N ALA A 497 -21.32 -2.31 -3.24
CA ALA A 497 -21.89 -2.29 -1.90
C ALA A 497 -21.29 -3.42 -1.08
N LEU A 498 -20.85 -3.11 0.13
CA LEU A 498 -20.23 -4.03 1.09
C LEU A 498 -20.99 -3.95 2.41
N PHE A 499 -21.48 -5.09 2.88
CA PHE A 499 -22.08 -5.25 4.20
C PHE A 499 -21.13 -6.04 5.10
N SER A 500 -20.83 -5.51 6.28
CA SER A 500 -19.89 -6.11 7.24
C SER A 500 -20.56 -6.26 8.60
N GLN A 501 -20.60 -7.48 9.15
CA GLN A 501 -21.26 -7.76 10.43
C GLN A 501 -20.48 -8.78 11.25
N GLY A 502 -20.18 -8.41 12.50
CA GLY A 502 -19.63 -9.34 13.49
C GLY A 502 -20.74 -10.12 14.21
N PHE A 503 -20.50 -11.41 14.51
CA PHE A 503 -21.37 -12.24 15.35
C PHE A 503 -20.54 -13.34 16.03
N THR A 504 -21.15 -14.01 17.05
CA THR A 504 -20.49 -15.10 17.78
C THR A 504 -21.27 -16.40 17.58
N LEU A 505 -20.61 -17.41 17.00
CA LEU A 505 -21.13 -18.77 16.82
C LEU A 505 -19.94 -19.75 16.80
N LEU A 506 -19.74 -20.55 17.84
CA LEU A 506 -18.56 -21.42 17.98
C LEU A 506 -17.22 -20.69 17.80
N GLY A 507 -17.16 -19.44 18.27
CA GLY A 507 -16.07 -18.49 18.09
C GLY A 507 -16.59 -17.14 17.62
N GLU A 508 -15.67 -16.21 17.33
CA GLU A 508 -15.99 -14.89 16.78
C GLU A 508 -15.93 -14.94 15.25
N HIS A 509 -16.97 -14.44 14.61
CA HIS A 509 -17.06 -14.33 13.15
C HIS A 509 -17.14 -12.88 12.71
N GLN A 510 -16.48 -12.56 11.61
CA GLN A 510 -16.62 -11.31 10.89
C GLN A 510 -17.02 -11.62 9.44
N LEU A 511 -18.29 -11.43 9.13
CA LEU A 511 -18.87 -11.71 7.82
C LEU A 511 -18.84 -10.43 6.97
N ASN A 512 -18.33 -10.56 5.75
CA ASN A 512 -18.36 -9.53 4.71
C ASN A 512 -19.11 -10.06 3.50
N LEU A 513 -20.13 -9.34 3.05
CA LEU A 513 -20.92 -9.64 1.85
C LEU A 513 -20.79 -8.48 0.88
N GLY A 514 -20.42 -8.72 -0.36
CA GLY A 514 -20.26 -7.65 -1.33
C GLY A 514 -20.89 -7.98 -2.69
N VAL A 515 -21.38 -6.93 -3.34
CA VAL A 515 -21.84 -6.95 -4.74
C VAL A 515 -21.18 -5.82 -5.50
N GLU A 516 -20.87 -6.07 -6.77
CA GLU A 516 -20.18 -5.10 -7.62
C GLU A 516 -20.73 -5.14 -9.04
N GLY A 517 -20.88 -3.95 -9.66
CA GLY A 517 -21.21 -3.79 -11.07
C GLY A 517 -20.21 -2.87 -11.76
N ARG A 518 -19.73 -3.26 -12.94
CA ARG A 518 -18.79 -2.49 -13.76
C ARG A 518 -19.34 -2.34 -15.18
N LEU A 519 -19.41 -1.11 -15.67
CA LEU A 519 -19.70 -0.81 -17.08
C LEU A 519 -18.44 -0.23 -17.70
N LYS A 520 -17.89 -0.93 -18.67
CA LYS A 520 -16.68 -0.58 -19.42
C LYS A 520 -17.07 -0.15 -20.83
N ARG A 521 -16.62 1.05 -21.25
CA ARG A 521 -16.89 1.61 -22.58
C ARG A 521 -15.58 2.06 -23.20
N VAL A 522 -15.24 1.51 -24.36
CA VAL A 522 -13.99 1.81 -25.07
C VAL A 522 -14.27 2.14 -26.53
N ALA A 523 -13.89 3.35 -26.93
CA ALA A 523 -13.77 3.75 -28.32
C ALA A 523 -12.30 3.82 -28.70
N TRP A 524 -11.89 2.99 -29.63
CA TRP A 524 -10.52 2.90 -30.13
C TRP A 524 -10.56 2.41 -31.57
N ASP A 525 -9.87 3.12 -32.45
CA ASP A 525 -9.87 2.81 -33.90
C ASP A 525 -9.48 1.35 -34.18
N TYR A 526 -8.60 0.78 -33.38
CA TYR A 526 -8.14 -0.61 -33.51
C TYR A 526 -9.16 -1.67 -33.07
N LEU A 527 -10.25 -1.27 -32.43
CA LEU A 527 -11.34 -2.16 -32.01
C LEU A 527 -12.56 -2.08 -32.93
N GLY A 528 -12.54 -1.17 -33.91
CA GLY A 528 -13.69 -0.83 -34.74
C GLY A 528 -14.71 0.05 -33.99
N PRO A 529 -16.03 -0.27 -34.00
CA PRO A 529 -17.03 0.56 -33.34
C PRO A 529 -16.85 0.56 -31.84
N LEU A 530 -17.50 1.53 -31.12
CA LEU A 530 -17.57 1.57 -29.67
C LEU A 530 -17.87 0.17 -29.09
N ARG A 531 -17.05 -0.25 -28.15
CA ARG A 531 -17.23 -1.50 -27.41
C ARG A 531 -17.72 -1.20 -26.01
N GLU A 532 -18.70 -1.98 -25.57
CA GLU A 532 -19.29 -1.86 -24.26
C GLU A 532 -19.42 -3.25 -23.62
N GLU A 533 -19.02 -3.36 -22.35
CA GLU A 533 -19.12 -4.59 -21.56
C GLU A 533 -19.66 -4.28 -20.17
N PHE A 534 -20.66 -5.07 -19.73
CA PHE A 534 -21.17 -5.03 -18.36
C PHE A 534 -20.75 -6.28 -17.60
N HIS A 535 -20.02 -6.06 -16.50
CA HIS A 535 -19.54 -7.09 -15.59
C HIS A 535 -20.28 -6.97 -14.26
N ALA A 536 -20.59 -8.09 -13.63
CA ALA A 536 -21.21 -8.13 -12.32
C ALA A 536 -20.50 -9.18 -11.45
N ALA A 537 -20.41 -8.91 -10.16
CA ALA A 537 -19.80 -9.83 -9.22
C ALA A 537 -20.51 -9.83 -7.86
N ALA A 538 -20.39 -10.96 -7.17
CA ALA A 538 -20.78 -11.08 -5.77
C ALA A 538 -19.70 -11.85 -5.01
N PHE A 539 -19.46 -11.48 -3.76
CA PHE A 539 -18.49 -12.18 -2.92
C PHE A 539 -18.96 -12.27 -1.47
N ILE A 540 -18.46 -13.29 -0.79
CA ILE A 540 -18.62 -13.54 0.62
C ILE A 540 -17.23 -13.82 1.22
N GLN A 541 -16.97 -13.29 2.40
CA GLN A 541 -15.82 -13.61 3.22
C GLN A 541 -16.26 -13.75 4.66
N ASP A 542 -15.81 -14.80 5.32
CA ASP A 542 -15.95 -14.99 6.76
C ASP A 542 -14.56 -15.13 7.39
N GLU A 543 -14.28 -14.31 8.39
CA GLU A 543 -13.11 -14.40 9.25
C GLU A 543 -13.57 -15.01 10.59
N TRP A 544 -13.24 -16.28 10.78
CA TRP A 544 -13.62 -17.05 11.95
C TRP A 544 -12.44 -17.19 12.92
N ARG A 545 -12.54 -16.54 14.09
CA ARG A 545 -11.62 -16.73 15.20
C ARG A 545 -12.07 -17.95 16.01
N LEU A 546 -11.56 -19.12 15.61
CA LEU A 546 -11.89 -20.41 16.23
C LEU A 546 -11.39 -20.51 17.67
N ALA A 547 -10.19 -19.99 17.93
CA ALA A 547 -9.55 -19.89 19.24
C ALA A 547 -8.63 -18.67 19.27
N ARG A 548 -8.17 -18.23 20.47
CA ARG A 548 -7.25 -17.09 20.56
C ARG A 548 -6.06 -17.14 19.60
N PRO A 549 -5.33 -18.30 19.45
CA PRO A 549 -4.19 -18.36 18.55
C PRO A 549 -4.57 -18.70 17.09
N LEU A 550 -5.81 -19.11 16.79
CA LEU A 550 -6.17 -19.63 15.47
C LEU A 550 -7.35 -18.90 14.85
N ARG A 551 -7.09 -18.29 13.69
CA ARG A 551 -8.11 -17.66 12.83
C ARG A 551 -8.10 -18.32 11.45
N VAL A 552 -9.28 -18.57 10.91
CA VAL A 552 -9.52 -19.10 9.57
C VAL A 552 -10.27 -18.03 8.76
N VAL A 553 -9.78 -17.74 7.57
CA VAL A 553 -10.45 -16.83 6.63
C VAL A 553 -10.90 -17.66 5.43
N ALA A 554 -12.18 -17.77 5.21
CA ALA A 554 -12.77 -18.42 4.04
C ALA A 554 -13.48 -17.37 3.19
N SER A 555 -13.21 -17.37 1.89
CA SER A 555 -13.85 -16.41 0.99
C SER A 555 -14.11 -17.01 -0.38
N TYR A 556 -15.15 -16.52 -1.02
CA TYR A 556 -15.58 -16.96 -2.34
C TYR A 556 -16.16 -15.80 -3.13
N ARG A 557 -15.73 -15.68 -4.38
CA ARG A 557 -16.25 -14.68 -5.31
C ARG A 557 -16.64 -15.35 -6.62
N VAL A 558 -17.71 -14.84 -7.21
CA VAL A 558 -18.16 -15.17 -8.55
C VAL A 558 -18.25 -13.89 -9.38
N ASP A 559 -17.64 -13.91 -10.56
CA ASP A 559 -17.64 -12.82 -11.53
C ASP A 559 -18.33 -13.28 -12.82
N ARG A 560 -19.22 -12.45 -13.35
CA ARG A 560 -19.85 -12.62 -14.67
C ARG A 560 -19.13 -11.76 -15.70
N HIS A 561 -18.61 -12.42 -16.74
CA HIS A 561 -18.00 -11.75 -17.89
C HIS A 561 -18.88 -11.93 -19.15
N PRO A 562 -19.17 -10.87 -19.94
CA PRO A 562 -20.13 -10.96 -21.04
C PRO A 562 -19.69 -11.86 -22.21
N LEU A 563 -18.39 -12.05 -22.41
CA LEU A 563 -17.86 -12.91 -23.49
C LEU A 563 -17.78 -14.40 -23.15
N LEU A 564 -17.89 -14.78 -21.88
CA LEU A 564 -17.79 -16.18 -21.46
C LEU A 564 -19.05 -17.01 -21.73
N ASN A 565 -20.05 -16.47 -22.44
CA ASN A 565 -21.42 -17.04 -22.57
C ASN A 565 -21.64 -18.03 -23.73
N LYS A 566 -20.62 -18.46 -24.48
CA LYS A 566 -20.84 -19.43 -25.57
C LYS A 566 -20.82 -20.86 -25.04
N GLY A 567 -21.97 -21.33 -24.54
CA GLY A 567 -22.21 -22.73 -24.19
C GLY A 567 -21.94 -23.17 -22.74
N GLN A 568 -21.54 -22.22 -21.86
CA GLN A 568 -21.40 -22.44 -20.39
C GLN A 568 -21.78 -21.16 -19.66
N PRO A 569 -22.19 -21.23 -18.36
CA PRO A 569 -22.42 -20.03 -17.60
C PRO A 569 -21.10 -19.23 -17.56
N GLY A 570 -21.13 -18.01 -18.08
CA GLY A 570 -19.98 -17.10 -18.22
C GLY A 570 -19.48 -16.59 -16.87
N LEU A 571 -19.19 -17.53 -15.95
CA LEU A 571 -18.81 -17.25 -14.58
C LEU A 571 -17.37 -17.66 -14.33
N ALA A 572 -16.61 -16.75 -13.69
CA ALA A 572 -15.31 -17.03 -13.11
C ALA A 572 -15.43 -17.14 -11.60
N HIS A 573 -14.79 -18.16 -11.02
CA HIS A 573 -14.87 -18.49 -9.60
C HIS A 573 -13.52 -18.29 -8.93
N SER A 574 -13.49 -17.60 -7.79
CA SER A 574 -12.28 -17.31 -7.02
C SER A 574 -12.47 -17.72 -5.55
N PRO A 575 -12.35 -19.03 -5.22
CA PRO A 575 -12.30 -19.49 -3.84
C PRO A 575 -10.96 -19.16 -3.18
N ARG A 576 -10.99 -18.97 -1.84
CA ARG A 576 -9.81 -18.82 -1.00
C ARG A 576 -10.08 -19.35 0.40
N VAL A 577 -9.10 -20.04 0.98
CA VAL A 577 -9.03 -20.39 2.38
C VAL A 577 -7.65 -20.03 2.90
N SER A 578 -7.58 -19.39 4.07
CA SER A 578 -6.34 -19.05 4.76
C SER A 578 -6.49 -19.39 6.25
N ALA A 579 -5.43 -19.93 6.85
CA ALA A 579 -5.31 -20.13 8.28
C ALA A 579 -4.19 -19.27 8.83
N LEU A 580 -4.45 -18.57 9.92
CA LEU A 580 -3.48 -17.80 10.70
C LEU A 580 -3.34 -18.44 12.07
N TYR A 581 -2.11 -18.70 12.47
CA TYR A 581 -1.77 -19.24 13.78
C TYR A 581 -0.79 -18.32 14.51
N GLN A 582 -1.24 -17.75 15.62
CA GLN A 582 -0.50 -16.79 16.44
C GLN A 582 -0.24 -17.40 17.83
N PRO A 583 0.78 -18.29 17.97
CA PRO A 583 1.06 -18.97 19.23
C PRO A 583 1.55 -18.03 20.34
N PHE A 584 2.24 -16.96 19.95
CA PHE A 584 2.84 -15.96 20.84
C PHE A 584 2.59 -14.56 20.30
N GLU A 585 2.65 -13.57 21.18
CA GLU A 585 2.61 -12.16 20.77
C GLU A 585 3.78 -11.84 19.84
N GLY A 586 3.54 -11.06 18.79
CA GLY A 586 4.55 -10.71 17.79
C GLY A 586 4.87 -11.78 16.76
N HIS A 587 4.21 -12.95 16.77
CA HIS A 587 4.51 -14.05 15.85
C HIS A 587 3.25 -14.59 15.17
N ALA A 588 3.24 -14.63 13.85
CA ALA A 588 2.13 -15.14 13.04
C ALA A 588 2.61 -16.09 11.94
N PHE A 589 2.09 -17.30 11.94
CA PHE A 589 2.23 -18.25 10.85
C PHE A 589 0.97 -18.23 10.00
N ARG A 590 1.10 -18.31 8.69
CA ARG A 590 -0.01 -18.32 7.75
C ARG A 590 0.14 -19.43 6.73
N ALA A 591 -0.98 -20.05 6.34
CA ALA A 591 -1.07 -20.95 5.22
C ALA A 591 -2.30 -20.58 4.39
N SER A 592 -2.18 -20.56 3.07
CA SER A 592 -3.32 -20.23 2.21
C SER A 592 -3.34 -21.03 0.92
N ALA A 593 -4.57 -21.28 0.43
CA ALA A 593 -4.84 -21.80 -0.90
C ALA A 593 -5.89 -20.89 -1.54
N ALA A 594 -5.63 -20.42 -2.76
CA ALA A 594 -6.52 -19.48 -3.43
C ALA A 594 -6.47 -19.64 -4.95
N SER A 595 -7.61 -19.37 -5.60
CA SER A 595 -7.68 -19.23 -7.05
C SER A 595 -7.84 -17.76 -7.44
N ALA A 596 -7.22 -17.38 -8.56
CA ALA A 596 -7.34 -16.06 -9.15
C ALA A 596 -7.41 -16.15 -10.67
N PHE A 597 -7.86 -15.07 -11.32
CA PHE A 597 -7.96 -15.03 -12.76
C PHE A 597 -7.69 -13.63 -13.32
N ARG A 598 -7.32 -13.59 -14.61
CA ARG A 598 -7.26 -12.39 -15.43
C ARG A 598 -8.25 -12.52 -16.59
N GLU A 599 -9.08 -11.52 -16.78
CA GLU A 599 -9.99 -11.47 -17.92
C GLU A 599 -9.28 -11.01 -19.20
N PRO A 600 -9.73 -11.44 -20.39
CA PRO A 600 -9.27 -10.89 -21.65
C PRO A 600 -9.53 -9.40 -21.73
N THR A 601 -8.59 -8.64 -22.30
CA THR A 601 -8.73 -7.20 -22.51
C THR A 601 -9.55 -6.91 -23.77
N PHE A 602 -9.97 -5.65 -23.95
CA PHE A 602 -10.61 -5.24 -25.21
C PHE A 602 -9.70 -5.42 -26.41
N LEU A 603 -8.39 -5.15 -26.27
CA LEU A 603 -7.41 -5.42 -27.32
C LEU A 603 -7.39 -6.91 -27.70
N GLU A 604 -7.26 -7.79 -26.71
CA GLU A 604 -7.20 -9.24 -26.93
C GLU A 604 -8.49 -9.80 -27.52
N SER A 605 -9.63 -9.19 -27.20
CA SER A 605 -10.96 -9.67 -27.61
C SER A 605 -11.44 -9.12 -28.95
N TYR A 606 -11.09 -7.86 -29.29
CA TYR A 606 -11.74 -7.12 -30.38
C TYR A 606 -10.77 -6.49 -31.39
N MET A 607 -9.44 -6.63 -31.20
CA MET A 607 -8.45 -6.01 -32.06
C MET A 607 -8.66 -6.31 -33.55
N GLY A 608 -8.41 -5.31 -34.40
CA GLY A 608 -8.35 -5.43 -35.85
C GLY A 608 -7.31 -4.44 -36.38
N ILE A 609 -6.03 -4.77 -36.25
CA ILE A 609 -4.93 -3.90 -36.67
C ILE A 609 -4.29 -4.47 -37.94
N ARG A 610 -4.26 -3.64 -38.98
CA ARG A 610 -3.54 -3.93 -40.23
C ARG A 610 -2.20 -3.23 -40.18
N VAL A 611 -1.12 -4.02 -40.13
CA VAL A 611 0.26 -3.54 -40.04
C VAL A 611 0.92 -3.67 -41.41
N PRO A 612 1.40 -2.58 -42.00
CA PRO A 612 2.17 -2.65 -43.26
C PRO A 612 3.44 -3.50 -43.05
N ILE A 613 3.80 -4.31 -44.06
CA ILE A 613 5.04 -5.09 -44.02
C ILE A 613 6.18 -4.20 -44.51
N PRO A 614 7.22 -3.96 -43.68
CA PRO A 614 8.34 -3.13 -44.07
C PRO A 614 9.03 -3.64 -45.35
N GLY A 615 9.29 -2.74 -46.32
CA GLY A 615 9.98 -3.05 -47.53
C GLY A 615 9.10 -3.69 -48.64
N VAL A 616 7.82 -3.98 -48.37
CA VAL A 616 6.88 -4.56 -49.36
C VAL A 616 5.68 -3.65 -49.54
N ASN A 617 5.75 -2.79 -50.58
CA ASN A 617 4.66 -1.86 -50.87
C ASN A 617 3.36 -2.60 -51.24
N GLY A 618 2.24 -2.14 -50.67
CA GLY A 618 0.92 -2.74 -50.90
C GLY A 618 0.68 -4.05 -50.17
N ALA A 619 1.57 -4.47 -49.26
CA ALA A 619 1.40 -5.66 -48.42
C ALA A 619 1.22 -5.33 -46.96
N SER A 620 0.44 -6.15 -46.28
CA SER A 620 0.10 -5.99 -44.86
C SER A 620 -0.06 -7.34 -44.16
N ALA A 621 0.10 -7.34 -42.84
CA ALA A 621 -0.35 -8.39 -41.94
C ALA A 621 -1.54 -7.89 -41.12
N LEU A 622 -2.48 -8.77 -40.76
CA LEU A 622 -3.65 -8.45 -39.95
C LEU A 622 -3.56 -9.15 -38.60
N SER A 623 -3.54 -8.38 -37.53
CA SER A 623 -3.67 -8.90 -36.19
C SER A 623 -5.10 -8.73 -35.69
N VAL A 624 -5.70 -9.83 -35.24
CA VAL A 624 -7.11 -9.87 -34.84
C VAL A 624 -7.29 -10.34 -33.40
N GLY A 625 -8.27 -9.77 -32.71
CA GLY A 625 -8.73 -10.21 -31.40
C GLY A 625 -9.55 -11.51 -31.51
N ASN A 626 -9.73 -12.16 -30.36
CA ASN A 626 -10.50 -13.40 -30.25
C ASN A 626 -11.52 -13.31 -29.11
N ARG A 627 -12.80 -13.28 -29.49
CA ARG A 627 -13.91 -13.22 -28.53
C ARG A 627 -14.21 -14.56 -27.83
N ALA A 628 -13.51 -15.64 -28.19
CA ALA A 628 -13.64 -16.97 -27.60
C ALA A 628 -12.52 -17.28 -26.58
N LEU A 629 -11.70 -16.30 -26.22
CA LEU A 629 -10.64 -16.46 -25.23
C LEU A 629 -11.22 -16.89 -23.87
N LYS A 630 -10.50 -17.81 -23.23
CA LYS A 630 -10.71 -18.15 -21.83
C LYS A 630 -9.95 -17.15 -20.95
N PRO A 631 -10.43 -16.86 -19.72
CA PRO A 631 -9.63 -16.13 -18.76
C PRO A 631 -8.38 -16.94 -18.37
N GLU A 632 -7.25 -16.26 -18.17
CA GLU A 632 -6.09 -16.87 -17.55
C GLU A 632 -6.43 -17.22 -16.10
N ARG A 633 -6.00 -18.38 -15.62
CA ARG A 633 -6.33 -18.89 -14.28
C ARG A 633 -5.08 -19.24 -13.51
N MET A 634 -5.09 -18.97 -12.22
CA MET A 634 -4.02 -19.32 -11.31
C MET A 634 -4.59 -20.04 -10.08
N LEU A 635 -3.93 -21.14 -9.69
CA LEU A 635 -4.06 -21.75 -8.39
C LEU A 635 -2.77 -21.51 -7.61
N ALA A 636 -2.88 -20.94 -6.42
CA ALA A 636 -1.77 -20.54 -5.59
C ALA A 636 -1.82 -21.20 -4.22
N PHE A 637 -0.67 -21.64 -3.73
CA PHE A 637 -0.43 -22.08 -2.36
C PHE A 637 0.67 -21.22 -1.75
N GLU A 638 0.49 -20.80 -0.50
CA GLU A 638 1.45 -19.99 0.24
C GLU A 638 1.58 -20.47 1.68
N LEU A 639 2.82 -20.53 2.16
CA LEU A 639 3.17 -20.63 3.57
C LEU A 639 3.95 -19.37 3.96
N GLY A 640 3.62 -18.76 5.07
CA GLY A 640 4.28 -17.55 5.51
C GLY A 640 4.51 -17.52 7.01
N TYR A 641 5.51 -16.74 7.41
CA TYR A 641 5.80 -16.43 8.80
C TYR A 641 6.16 -14.96 8.92
N ARG A 642 5.45 -14.24 9.77
CA ARG A 642 5.76 -12.86 10.14
C ARG A 642 6.09 -12.79 11.61
N GLY A 643 7.12 -12.04 11.93
CA GLY A 643 7.53 -11.80 13.30
C GLY A 643 7.84 -10.34 13.56
N GLU A 644 7.69 -9.93 14.81
CA GLU A 644 8.00 -8.59 15.30
C GLU A 644 8.72 -8.72 16.65
N ALA A 645 9.80 -7.96 16.81
CA ALA A 645 10.50 -7.78 18.07
C ALA A 645 10.61 -6.26 18.36
N PRO A 646 9.55 -5.65 18.91
CA PRO A 646 9.50 -4.20 19.11
C PRO A 646 10.64 -3.66 19.98
N GLU A 647 11.10 -4.43 20.97
CA GLU A 647 12.22 -4.09 21.84
C GLU A 647 13.54 -3.92 21.08
N LEU A 648 13.71 -4.66 19.96
CA LEU A 648 14.85 -4.56 19.07
C LEU A 648 14.59 -3.60 17.89
N GLY A 649 13.40 -3.02 17.80
CA GLY A 649 12.98 -2.24 16.64
C GLY A 649 13.02 -3.08 15.35
N MET A 650 12.60 -4.34 15.39
CA MET A 650 12.73 -5.28 14.27
C MET A 650 11.38 -5.88 13.88
N ASP A 651 11.11 -5.94 12.60
CA ASP A 651 10.06 -6.76 12.00
C ASP A 651 10.58 -7.53 10.78
N TRP A 652 10.01 -8.72 10.53
CA TRP A 652 10.39 -9.56 9.40
C TRP A 652 9.20 -10.35 8.84
N ASP A 653 9.27 -10.66 7.55
CA ASP A 653 8.29 -11.48 6.85
C ASP A 653 8.98 -12.46 5.91
N VAL A 654 8.57 -13.72 5.94
CA VAL A 654 9.03 -14.77 5.05
C VAL A 654 7.83 -15.45 4.40
N ALA A 655 7.90 -15.70 3.10
CA ALA A 655 6.86 -16.38 2.36
C ALA A 655 7.46 -17.41 1.39
N LEU A 656 6.88 -18.59 1.36
CA LEU A 656 7.12 -19.65 0.37
C LEU A 656 5.86 -19.80 -0.46
N TYR A 657 5.97 -19.89 -1.77
CA TYR A 657 4.80 -19.97 -2.63
C TYR A 657 4.97 -20.90 -3.82
N GLN A 658 3.85 -21.43 -4.31
CA GLN A 658 3.71 -22.08 -5.61
C GLN A 658 2.48 -21.53 -6.32
N ASN A 659 2.66 -21.00 -7.53
CA ASN A 659 1.61 -20.50 -8.41
C ASN A 659 1.57 -21.37 -9.67
N THR A 660 0.44 -22.01 -9.93
CA THR A 660 0.20 -22.79 -11.15
C THR A 660 -0.72 -21.99 -12.06
N VAL A 661 -0.24 -21.58 -13.22
CA VAL A 661 -0.94 -20.72 -14.18
C VAL A 661 -1.29 -21.53 -15.43
N ARG A 662 -2.50 -21.31 -15.94
CA ARG A 662 -3.05 -21.96 -17.13
C ARG A 662 -3.75 -20.95 -18.02
N ASP A 663 -3.94 -21.33 -19.29
CA ASP A 663 -4.67 -20.58 -20.29
C ASP A 663 -4.06 -19.17 -20.53
N LEU A 664 -2.73 -18.99 -20.43
CA LEU A 664 -2.07 -17.71 -20.71
C LEU A 664 -2.48 -17.22 -22.10
N ILE A 665 -2.77 -15.93 -22.23
CA ILE A 665 -3.18 -15.32 -23.48
C ILE A 665 -1.95 -14.74 -24.17
N TYR A 666 -1.75 -15.09 -25.43
CA TYR A 666 -0.67 -14.59 -26.28
C TYR A 666 -1.16 -14.31 -27.70
N LEU A 667 -0.45 -13.45 -28.42
CA LEU A 667 -0.68 -13.23 -29.84
C LEU A 667 0.06 -14.31 -30.63
N SER A 668 -0.66 -15.07 -31.48
CA SER A 668 -0.06 -16.14 -32.27
C SER A 668 0.97 -15.59 -33.28
N ALA A 669 1.81 -16.46 -33.73
CA ALA A 669 2.63 -16.20 -34.91
C ALA A 669 1.76 -15.74 -36.11
N VAL A 670 2.36 -14.95 -37.02
CA VAL A 670 1.70 -14.56 -38.26
C VAL A 670 1.60 -15.83 -39.15
N ARG A 671 0.39 -16.31 -39.37
CA ARG A 671 0.13 -17.45 -40.27
C ARG A 671 -0.11 -16.94 -41.68
N PRO A 672 0.49 -17.51 -42.72
CA PRO A 672 0.26 -17.11 -44.12
C PRO A 672 -1.22 -17.17 -44.47
N VAL A 673 -1.67 -16.21 -45.26
CA VAL A 673 -3.02 -16.23 -45.84
C VAL A 673 -2.90 -16.96 -47.21
N PRO A 674 -3.83 -17.88 -47.55
CA PRO A 674 -3.84 -18.53 -48.86
C PRO A 674 -3.85 -17.53 -50.00
N ALA A 675 -3.11 -17.81 -51.07
CA ALA A 675 -2.92 -16.87 -52.19
C ALA A 675 -4.24 -16.40 -52.81
N GLY A 676 -5.26 -17.25 -52.83
CA GLY A 676 -6.60 -16.88 -53.34
C GLY A 676 -7.40 -15.94 -52.47
N GLU A 677 -7.00 -15.78 -51.18
CA GLU A 677 -7.63 -14.90 -50.18
C GLU A 677 -6.77 -13.68 -49.88
N ALA A 678 -5.57 -13.61 -50.46
CA ALA A 678 -4.59 -12.60 -50.11
C ALA A 678 -4.95 -11.18 -50.59
N TRP A 679 -5.68 -11.04 -51.68
CA TRP A 679 -6.09 -9.74 -52.18
C TRP A 679 -7.29 -9.17 -51.43
N ASP A 680 -7.10 -8.06 -50.78
CA ASP A 680 -8.16 -7.32 -50.09
C ASP A 680 -8.63 -6.15 -50.98
N ALA A 681 -9.78 -6.33 -51.65
CA ALA A 681 -10.34 -5.33 -52.56
C ALA A 681 -10.80 -4.06 -51.82
N ALA A 682 -11.11 -4.13 -50.55
CA ALA A 682 -11.56 -2.99 -49.74
C ALA A 682 -10.42 -2.00 -49.43
N THR A 683 -9.20 -2.49 -49.27
CA THR A 683 -8.03 -1.65 -49.01
C THR A 683 -7.09 -1.52 -50.21
N GLY A 684 -7.29 -2.31 -51.29
CA GLY A 684 -6.41 -2.34 -52.46
C GLY A 684 -5.00 -2.85 -52.13
N THR A 685 -4.87 -3.70 -51.10
CA THR A 685 -3.57 -4.24 -50.62
C THR A 685 -3.61 -5.75 -50.48
N TYR A 686 -2.43 -6.38 -50.52
CA TYR A 686 -2.29 -7.80 -50.24
C TYR A 686 -2.19 -8.07 -48.73
N LEU A 687 -3.02 -8.99 -48.22
CA LEU A 687 -2.91 -9.52 -46.89
C LEU A 687 -2.05 -10.78 -46.94
N LEU A 688 -0.80 -10.69 -46.52
CA LEU A 688 0.16 -11.81 -46.58
C LEU A 688 0.06 -12.74 -45.33
N GLY A 689 -0.42 -12.24 -44.22
CA GLY A 689 -0.51 -13.05 -43.03
C GLY A 689 -1.52 -12.55 -42.01
N ARG A 690 -1.91 -13.44 -41.10
CA ARG A 690 -2.83 -13.16 -40.01
C ARG A 690 -2.28 -13.71 -38.68
N SER A 691 -2.32 -12.91 -37.62
CA SER A 691 -2.12 -13.36 -36.25
C SER A 691 -3.40 -13.19 -35.44
N ILE A 692 -3.62 -14.04 -34.45
CA ILE A 692 -4.81 -14.04 -33.60
C ILE A 692 -4.42 -14.26 -32.14
N PHE A 693 -5.13 -13.66 -31.19
CA PHE A 693 -4.97 -13.98 -29.80
C PHE A 693 -5.51 -15.38 -29.47
N GLU A 694 -4.72 -16.18 -28.76
CA GLU A 694 -5.02 -17.56 -28.40
C GLU A 694 -4.64 -17.82 -26.93
N ASN A 695 -5.25 -18.85 -26.32
CA ASN A 695 -4.82 -19.33 -25.02
C ASN A 695 -3.73 -20.40 -25.20
N GLU A 696 -2.68 -20.32 -24.41
CA GLU A 696 -1.62 -21.33 -24.39
C GLU A 696 -2.10 -22.61 -23.70
N ALA A 697 -1.81 -23.78 -24.29
CA ALA A 697 -2.16 -25.06 -23.71
C ALA A 697 -1.22 -25.48 -22.57
N ALA A 698 -0.04 -24.88 -22.51
CA ALA A 698 0.97 -25.18 -21.51
C ALA A 698 0.55 -24.71 -20.09
N ILE A 699 1.15 -25.34 -19.12
CA ILE A 699 0.97 -25.03 -17.69
C ILE A 699 2.29 -24.47 -17.16
N ASP A 700 2.24 -23.25 -16.63
CA ASP A 700 3.40 -22.62 -16.01
C ASP A 700 3.32 -22.75 -14.50
N ILE A 701 4.42 -23.15 -13.88
CA ILE A 701 4.52 -23.32 -12.43
C ILE A 701 5.65 -22.44 -11.90
N ALA A 702 5.28 -21.39 -11.16
CA ALA A 702 6.24 -20.54 -10.44
C ALA A 702 6.35 -20.99 -8.98
N ARG A 703 7.57 -21.28 -8.54
CA ARG A 703 7.90 -21.56 -7.15
C ARG A 703 8.92 -20.54 -6.66
N GLY A 704 8.76 -20.09 -5.42
CA GLY A 704 9.69 -19.10 -4.90
C GLY A 704 9.64 -18.95 -3.39
N ALA A 705 10.65 -18.21 -2.91
CA ALA A 705 10.80 -17.77 -1.53
C ALA A 705 11.07 -16.27 -1.50
N GLU A 706 10.44 -15.59 -0.57
CA GLU A 706 10.58 -14.15 -0.33
C GLU A 706 10.91 -13.94 1.14
N ALA A 707 11.81 -13.02 1.44
CA ALA A 707 12.11 -12.61 2.80
C ALA A 707 12.35 -11.11 2.84
N GLY A 708 11.90 -10.47 3.91
CA GLY A 708 12.13 -9.06 4.19
C GLY A 708 12.36 -8.85 5.67
N VAL A 709 13.22 -7.88 6.01
CA VAL A 709 13.48 -7.44 7.39
C VAL A 709 13.58 -5.92 7.41
N THR A 710 13.00 -5.31 8.43
CA THR A 710 13.18 -3.91 8.78
C THR A 710 13.75 -3.83 10.19
N LEU A 711 14.75 -2.97 10.37
CA LEU A 711 15.46 -2.77 11.64
C LEU A 711 15.53 -1.28 11.95
N ALA A 712 15.18 -0.89 13.17
CA ALA A 712 15.42 0.41 13.75
C ALA A 712 16.23 0.25 15.05
N PRO A 713 17.53 -0.13 14.96
CA PRO A 713 18.32 -0.58 16.13
C PRO A 713 18.65 0.56 17.09
N VAL A 714 18.73 1.77 16.58
CA VAL A 714 18.94 3.01 17.35
C VAL A 714 18.09 4.11 16.76
N ASP A 715 17.82 5.14 17.57
CA ASP A 715 17.04 6.29 17.13
C ASP A 715 17.68 6.90 15.88
N GLY A 716 16.84 7.19 14.86
CA GLY A 716 17.27 7.82 13.63
C GLY A 716 17.82 6.87 12.56
N LEU A 717 18.14 5.65 12.86
CA LEU A 717 18.65 4.68 11.91
C LEU A 717 17.57 3.66 11.54
N SER A 718 17.22 3.59 10.27
CA SER A 718 16.36 2.54 9.72
C SER A 718 17.12 1.78 8.62
N ILE A 719 17.09 0.47 8.70
CA ILE A 719 17.70 -0.44 7.73
C ILE A 719 16.61 -1.39 7.26
N ARG A 720 16.44 -1.50 5.95
CA ARG A 720 15.54 -2.50 5.34
C ARG A 720 16.34 -3.35 4.38
N ALA A 721 16.11 -4.65 4.42
CA ALA A 721 16.67 -5.58 3.45
C ALA A 721 15.59 -6.57 2.99
N SER A 722 15.61 -6.93 1.72
CA SER A 722 14.74 -7.99 1.22
C SER A 722 15.41 -8.79 0.11
N THR A 723 15.00 -10.05 -0.01
CA THR A 723 15.41 -10.95 -1.07
C THR A 723 14.22 -11.74 -1.58
N ALA A 724 14.26 -12.09 -2.86
CA ALA A 724 13.31 -13.00 -3.47
C ALA A 724 14.01 -13.90 -4.45
N PHE A 725 13.81 -15.21 -4.29
CA PHE A 725 14.21 -16.23 -5.24
C PHE A 725 12.97 -16.83 -5.91
N GLN A 726 13.01 -16.99 -7.21
CA GLN A 726 11.91 -17.61 -7.96
C GLN A 726 12.42 -18.44 -9.13
N ARG A 727 11.68 -19.50 -9.44
CA ARG A 727 11.89 -20.33 -10.63
C ARG A 727 10.54 -20.64 -11.27
N ILE A 728 10.43 -20.38 -12.56
CA ILE A 728 9.26 -20.73 -13.36
C ILE A 728 9.66 -21.92 -14.24
N THR A 729 8.78 -22.92 -14.30
CA THR A 729 8.89 -24.09 -15.18
C THR A 729 7.61 -24.21 -16.00
N ASN A 730 7.73 -24.73 -17.20
CA ASN A 730 6.62 -24.92 -18.13
C ASN A 730 6.46 -26.41 -18.39
N GLU A 731 5.20 -26.88 -18.37
CA GLU A 731 4.83 -28.26 -18.68
C GLU A 731 3.93 -28.26 -19.93
N GLY A 732 4.32 -29.04 -20.95
CA GLY A 732 3.52 -29.23 -22.18
C GLY A 732 3.83 -28.24 -23.30
N SER A 733 4.88 -27.42 -23.24
CA SER A 733 5.34 -26.58 -24.35
C SER A 733 6.48 -27.27 -25.11
N GLU A 734 6.35 -27.32 -26.43
CA GLU A 734 7.49 -27.61 -27.33
C GLU A 734 8.15 -26.26 -27.68
N GLY A 735 9.30 -25.95 -27.06
CA GLY A 735 10.07 -24.75 -27.39
C GLY A 735 10.54 -23.93 -26.19
N LEU A 736 10.98 -22.70 -26.47
CA LEU A 736 11.47 -21.78 -25.45
C LEU A 736 10.30 -21.21 -24.61
N CYS A 737 10.34 -21.48 -23.31
CA CYS A 737 9.39 -20.94 -22.36
C CYS A 737 9.68 -19.44 -22.09
N GLY A 738 8.85 -18.56 -22.64
CA GLY A 738 8.97 -17.11 -22.40
C GLY A 738 8.91 -16.76 -20.91
N PRO A 739 7.86 -17.13 -20.16
CA PRO A 739 7.76 -16.82 -18.74
C PRO A 739 8.92 -17.33 -17.89
N CYS A 740 9.53 -18.49 -18.27
CA CYS A 740 10.60 -19.11 -17.49
C CYS A 740 11.89 -18.29 -17.44
N SER A 741 12.18 -17.55 -18.49
CA SER A 741 13.45 -16.83 -18.65
C SER A 741 13.31 -15.30 -18.52
N GLN A 742 12.12 -14.74 -18.68
CA GLN A 742 11.88 -13.30 -18.66
C GLN A 742 11.94 -12.72 -17.24
N ALA A 743 11.63 -13.49 -16.21
CA ALA A 743 11.66 -13.04 -14.83
C ALA A 743 13.03 -13.29 -14.15
N PRO A 744 13.64 -12.28 -13.49
CA PRO A 744 14.86 -12.48 -12.73
C PRO A 744 14.68 -13.55 -11.65
N GLN A 745 15.59 -14.53 -11.59
CA GLN A 745 15.51 -15.60 -10.60
C GLN A 745 15.83 -15.11 -9.18
N LEU A 746 16.76 -14.18 -9.05
CA LEU A 746 17.15 -13.61 -7.76
C LEU A 746 17.05 -12.08 -7.82
N LYS A 747 16.39 -11.53 -6.81
CA LYS A 747 16.25 -10.08 -6.59
C LYS A 747 16.67 -9.75 -5.17
N LEU A 748 17.42 -8.67 -5.01
CA LEU A 748 17.89 -8.16 -3.73
C LEU A 748 17.53 -6.68 -3.63
N PHE A 749 17.14 -6.26 -2.46
CA PHE A 749 16.95 -4.86 -2.13
C PHE A 749 17.53 -4.56 -0.76
N GLY A 750 18.19 -3.43 -0.62
CA GLY A 750 18.66 -2.89 0.65
C GLY A 750 18.48 -1.41 0.70
N SER A 751 18.07 -0.87 1.84
CA SER A 751 18.05 0.57 2.10
C SER A 751 18.56 0.85 3.50
N ILE A 752 19.23 1.98 3.64
CA ILE A 752 19.64 2.57 4.90
C ILE A 752 19.23 4.03 4.92
N SER A 753 18.59 4.47 5.97
CA SER A 753 18.26 5.87 6.21
C SER A 753 18.71 6.27 7.61
N TYR A 754 19.27 7.47 7.71
CA TYR A 754 19.76 8.03 8.95
C TYR A 754 19.33 9.48 9.08
N ARG A 755 18.68 9.82 10.19
CA ARG A 755 18.21 11.16 10.49
C ARG A 755 18.73 11.64 11.84
N THR A 756 19.32 12.80 11.88
CA THR A 756 19.84 13.42 13.10
C THR A 756 18.83 14.39 13.73
N ARG A 757 18.93 14.63 15.03
CA ARG A 757 18.12 15.64 15.73
C ARG A 757 18.35 17.06 15.21
N GLN A 758 19.50 17.33 14.59
CA GLN A 758 19.85 18.60 13.98
C GLN A 758 19.21 18.80 12.57
N GLY A 759 18.45 17.84 12.09
CA GLY A 759 17.73 17.91 10.82
C GLY A 759 18.54 17.46 9.59
N LEU A 760 19.71 16.83 9.76
CA LEU A 760 20.42 16.18 8.66
C LEU A 760 19.75 14.82 8.37
N GLU A 761 19.49 14.53 7.11
CA GLU A 761 18.88 13.29 6.62
C GLU A 761 19.77 12.68 5.54
N LEU A 762 20.09 11.41 5.69
CA LEU A 762 20.86 10.63 4.74
C LEU A 762 20.08 9.38 4.39
N SER A 763 19.96 9.06 3.11
CA SER A 763 19.39 7.75 2.71
C SER A 763 20.10 7.22 1.47
N MET A 764 20.14 5.91 1.38
CA MET A 764 20.68 5.17 0.24
C MET A 764 19.85 3.90 0.03
N ASP A 765 19.49 3.65 -1.23
CA ASP A 765 18.79 2.45 -1.68
C ASP A 765 19.60 1.74 -2.74
N ALA A 766 19.64 0.43 -2.66
CA ALA A 766 20.25 -0.43 -3.68
C ALA A 766 19.28 -1.56 -4.04
N ALA A 767 18.99 -1.72 -5.33
CA ALA A 767 18.22 -2.84 -5.85
C ALA A 767 19.04 -3.57 -6.90
N TRP A 768 19.14 -4.90 -6.80
CA TRP A 768 19.83 -5.75 -7.73
C TRP A 768 18.90 -6.83 -8.29
N ALA A 769 19.00 -7.10 -9.59
CA ALA A 769 18.28 -8.18 -10.26
C ALA A 769 19.25 -9.03 -11.07
N SER A 770 19.07 -10.36 -11.04
CA SER A 770 19.85 -11.29 -11.86
C SER A 770 19.52 -11.10 -13.34
N SER A 771 20.40 -11.60 -14.20
CA SER A 771 20.21 -11.62 -15.64
C SER A 771 18.94 -12.37 -16.06
N THR A 772 18.37 -11.96 -17.17
CA THR A 772 17.18 -12.57 -17.79
C THR A 772 17.37 -12.72 -19.29
N VAL A 773 16.54 -13.56 -19.89
CA VAL A 773 16.48 -13.71 -21.34
C VAL A 773 15.04 -13.53 -21.77
N TRP A 774 14.79 -12.47 -22.54
CA TRP A 774 13.48 -12.21 -23.11
C TRP A 774 13.35 -12.88 -24.45
N VAL A 775 12.40 -13.80 -24.53
CA VAL A 775 12.11 -14.51 -25.77
C VAL A 775 10.90 -13.86 -26.43
N GLU A 776 11.10 -13.33 -27.61
CA GLU A 776 10.04 -12.76 -28.43
C GLU A 776 9.87 -13.61 -29.68
N ARG A 777 8.63 -13.75 -30.12
CA ARG A 777 8.30 -14.41 -31.40
C ARG A 777 8.06 -13.32 -32.41
N GLU A 778 8.97 -13.17 -33.35
CA GLU A 778 8.89 -12.18 -34.43
C GLU A 778 8.96 -12.88 -35.80
N PRO A 779 8.37 -12.30 -36.85
CA PRO A 779 8.59 -12.78 -38.23
C PRO A 779 10.08 -12.72 -38.57
N ALA A 780 10.60 -13.76 -39.19
CA ALA A 780 11.98 -13.77 -39.66
C ALA A 780 12.25 -12.65 -40.65
N GLN A 781 13.45 -12.06 -40.60
CA GLN A 781 13.77 -10.94 -41.51
C GLN A 781 13.87 -11.34 -42.98
N ASP A 782 14.26 -12.59 -43.23
CA ASP A 782 14.40 -13.15 -44.55
C ASP A 782 13.10 -13.73 -45.13
N ASP A 783 12.20 -14.19 -44.27
CA ASP A 783 10.89 -14.74 -44.62
C ASP A 783 9.83 -14.35 -43.55
N PRO A 784 9.01 -13.33 -43.81
CA PRO A 784 7.99 -12.87 -42.87
C PRO A 784 6.91 -13.92 -42.52
N THR A 785 6.83 -15.01 -43.28
CA THR A 785 5.90 -16.11 -43.00
C THR A 785 6.46 -17.10 -42.00
N ARG A 786 7.78 -17.08 -41.75
CA ARG A 786 8.46 -17.88 -40.74
C ARG A 786 8.59 -17.10 -39.44
N ILE A 787 8.26 -17.74 -38.35
CA ILE A 787 8.40 -17.13 -37.01
C ILE A 787 9.70 -17.60 -36.40
N GLU A 788 10.46 -16.64 -35.92
CA GLU A 788 11.68 -16.88 -35.16
C GLU A 788 11.48 -16.50 -33.71
N SER A 789 12.14 -17.23 -32.81
CA SER A 789 12.25 -16.86 -31.41
C SER A 789 13.53 -16.05 -31.21
N LEU A 790 13.40 -14.74 -31.03
CA LEU A 790 14.51 -13.87 -30.74
C LEU A 790 14.75 -13.84 -29.24
N ALA A 791 15.97 -14.23 -28.84
CA ALA A 791 16.40 -14.19 -27.45
C ALA A 791 17.17 -12.90 -27.15
N ASN A 792 16.58 -12.01 -26.38
CA ASN A 792 17.21 -10.75 -25.95
C ASN A 792 17.76 -10.93 -24.51
N ALA A 793 19.07 -11.08 -24.39
CA ALA A 793 19.74 -11.20 -23.10
C ALA A 793 19.82 -9.83 -22.40
N LEU A 794 19.32 -9.77 -21.19
CA LEU A 794 19.50 -8.65 -20.28
C LEU A 794 20.51 -9.05 -19.19
N PRO A 795 21.65 -8.37 -19.06
CA PRO A 795 22.59 -8.63 -18.01
C PRO A 795 22.00 -8.28 -16.63
N ALA A 796 22.54 -8.85 -15.58
CA ALA A 796 22.25 -8.43 -14.21
C ALA A 796 22.55 -6.95 -14.05
N TYR A 797 21.71 -6.24 -13.29
CA TYR A 797 21.86 -4.79 -13.08
C TYR A 797 21.64 -4.40 -11.62
N THR A 798 22.20 -3.24 -11.27
CA THR A 798 22.01 -2.60 -9.96
C THR A 798 21.48 -1.20 -10.15
N VAL A 799 20.41 -0.87 -9.46
CA VAL A 799 19.91 0.50 -9.30
C VAL A 799 20.38 1.02 -7.96
N LEU A 800 21.12 2.13 -7.94
CA LEU A 800 21.62 2.76 -6.73
C LEU A 800 21.08 4.18 -6.66
N ASN A 801 20.39 4.51 -5.57
CA ASN A 801 19.88 5.85 -5.29
C ASN A 801 20.42 6.36 -3.97
N ALA A 802 20.60 7.67 -3.83
CA ALA A 802 21.01 8.29 -2.59
C ALA A 802 20.33 9.65 -2.43
N ARG A 803 20.09 10.04 -1.18
CA ARG A 803 19.52 11.34 -0.82
C ARG A 803 20.28 11.92 0.37
N VAL A 804 20.63 13.20 0.27
CA VAL A 804 21.14 14.01 1.38
C VAL A 804 20.17 15.15 1.58
N GLY A 805 19.58 15.26 2.76
CA GLY A 805 18.63 16.30 3.11
C GLY A 805 19.04 17.07 4.35
N TYR A 806 18.60 18.31 4.45
CA TYR A 806 18.76 19.15 5.62
C TYR A 806 17.52 19.99 5.88
N SER A 807 17.05 19.97 7.12
CA SER A 807 15.89 20.72 7.57
C SER A 807 16.32 21.84 8.52
N PRO A 808 16.66 23.04 8.01
CA PRO A 808 17.10 24.16 8.85
C PRO A 808 16.02 24.61 9.84
N VAL A 809 14.77 24.41 9.52
CA VAL A 809 13.63 24.64 10.41
C VAL A 809 12.82 23.37 10.43
N LYS A 810 12.88 22.63 11.55
CA LYS A 810 12.22 21.34 11.71
C LYS A 810 10.75 21.44 11.26
N ASP A 811 10.31 20.46 10.45
CA ASP A 811 8.95 20.30 9.93
C ASP A 811 8.43 21.48 9.05
N LYS A 812 9.21 22.54 8.84
CA LYS A 812 8.81 23.70 8.04
C LYS A 812 9.57 23.85 6.72
N VAL A 813 10.88 23.72 6.75
CA VAL A 813 11.71 23.89 5.56
C VAL A 813 12.69 22.74 5.44
N SER A 814 12.70 22.05 4.32
CA SER A 814 13.66 20.99 3.99
C SER A 814 14.27 21.22 2.62
N LEU A 815 15.58 21.08 2.54
CA LEU A 815 16.36 21.08 1.30
C LEU A 815 16.95 19.68 1.12
N ALA A 816 16.94 19.15 -0.10
CA ALA A 816 17.57 17.86 -0.36
C ALA A 816 18.24 17.82 -1.73
N LEU A 817 19.31 17.03 -1.82
CA LEU A 817 19.94 16.60 -3.06
C LEU A 817 19.64 15.10 -3.22
N VAL A 818 19.09 14.74 -4.37
CA VAL A 818 18.69 13.37 -4.70
C VAL A 818 19.46 12.93 -5.93
N GLY A 819 20.11 11.77 -5.84
CA GLY A 819 20.72 11.09 -6.97
C GLY A 819 20.01 9.77 -7.24
N SER A 820 19.46 9.59 -8.44
CA SER A 820 18.83 8.37 -8.89
C SER A 820 19.72 7.67 -9.92
N ASN A 821 19.73 6.34 -9.89
CA ASN A 821 20.55 5.49 -10.76
C ASN A 821 22.04 5.92 -10.83
N LEU A 822 22.67 6.05 -9.67
CA LEU A 822 24.08 6.51 -9.54
C LEU A 822 25.10 5.49 -10.08
N GLY A 823 24.65 4.25 -10.35
CA GLY A 823 25.44 3.21 -11.01
C GLY A 823 25.65 3.41 -12.51
N PRO A 824 26.17 2.39 -13.20
CA PRO A 824 26.32 2.40 -14.66
C PRO A 824 24.96 2.48 -15.36
N THR A 825 24.93 3.13 -16.52
CA THR A 825 23.77 3.14 -17.42
C THR A 825 23.46 1.71 -17.88
N HIS A 826 22.20 1.29 -17.75
CA HIS A 826 21.76 -0.08 -18.09
C HIS A 826 20.33 -0.08 -18.62
N ALA A 827 19.94 -1.14 -19.34
CA ALA A 827 18.56 -1.41 -19.71
C ALA A 827 17.93 -2.37 -18.69
N GLN A 828 16.67 -2.18 -18.38
CA GLN A 828 15.87 -3.08 -17.52
C GLN A 828 14.84 -3.89 -18.32
N HIS A 829 14.63 -3.48 -19.56
CA HIS A 829 13.73 -4.14 -20.49
C HIS A 829 14.36 -4.07 -21.91
N PRO A 830 14.24 -5.11 -22.74
CA PRO A 830 14.90 -5.13 -24.06
C PRO A 830 14.41 -4.01 -24.99
N PHE A 831 13.19 -3.56 -24.80
CA PHE A 831 12.57 -2.50 -25.62
C PHE A 831 12.49 -1.14 -24.93
N GLY A 832 12.85 -1.05 -23.66
CA GLY A 832 12.87 0.20 -22.91
C GLY A 832 14.12 1.03 -23.14
N ASN A 833 14.12 2.26 -22.64
CA ASN A 833 15.29 3.14 -22.67
C ASN A 833 16.38 2.60 -21.74
N ARG A 834 17.63 3.00 -22.03
CA ARG A 834 18.73 2.81 -21.07
C ARG A 834 18.62 3.85 -19.97
N ILE A 835 18.52 3.38 -18.73
CA ILE A 835 18.34 4.25 -17.56
C ILE A 835 19.62 4.98 -17.24
N GLU A 836 19.54 6.31 -17.15
CA GLU A 836 20.64 7.23 -16.89
C GLU A 836 20.58 7.80 -15.47
N ARG A 837 21.68 8.41 -15.05
CA ARG A 837 21.76 9.13 -13.79
C ARG A 837 20.89 10.38 -13.82
N ARG A 838 20.15 10.59 -12.72
CA ARG A 838 19.46 11.85 -12.46
C ARG A 838 19.93 12.40 -11.12
N VAL A 839 20.20 13.72 -11.09
CA VAL A 839 20.52 14.46 -9.87
C VAL A 839 19.56 15.63 -9.77
N LEU A 840 18.86 15.72 -8.65
CA LEU A 840 17.78 16.68 -8.41
C LEU A 840 18.07 17.44 -7.12
N ALA A 841 17.85 18.75 -7.13
CA ALA A 841 17.70 19.57 -5.94
C ALA A 841 16.20 19.69 -5.60
N LEU A 842 15.85 19.54 -4.34
CA LEU A 842 14.48 19.52 -3.82
C LEU A 842 14.33 20.55 -2.70
N LEU A 843 13.28 21.35 -2.75
CA LEU A 843 12.87 22.27 -1.69
C LEU A 843 11.45 21.88 -1.25
N THR A 844 11.24 21.70 0.06
CA THR A 844 9.92 21.53 0.65
C THR A 844 9.68 22.61 1.70
N VAL A 845 8.52 23.24 1.67
CA VAL A 845 8.07 24.26 2.63
C VAL A 845 6.70 23.89 3.16
N THR A 846 6.57 23.86 4.48
CA THR A 846 5.33 23.61 5.22
C THR A 846 5.14 24.78 6.19
N PRO A 847 4.36 25.80 5.81
CA PRO A 847 4.19 27.03 6.59
C PRO A 847 3.57 26.82 7.97
#